data_910afb7d805645c578a12e9d27f42818
#
_entry.id   910afb7d805645c578a12e9d27f42818
#
_cell.length_a   1.000
_cell.length_b   1.000
_cell.length_c   1.000
_cell.angle_alpha   90.00
_cell.angle_beta   90.00
_cell.angle_gamma   90.00
#
_symmetry.space_group_name_H-M   'P 1'
#
loop_
_entity.id
_entity.type
_entity.pdbx_description
1 polymer ?
#
loop_
_entity_poly.entity_id
_entity_poly.type
_entity_poly.pdbx_seq_one_letter_code
_entity_poly.pdbx_strand_id
1 'polypeptide(L)'
;MKKVVVCLILLSAVLVSGSEIIMPSINGDFAENGRFWVPITSGNGKVNFSGGIMELSRNDGASYADAGNSRQNVSFLPGDKIKLTFSAKGEGWVSAGFRMSSSGNVTKRFKLTSEFSRCNFTVDTAKLKLPENGIVKFIIVKDTSKVWIKTCKVTITRIAKKKTPVQTFTPVQTFTPMQTFTPVPLPSGIKFPERLFYLGTNLLVDASLPKIAAIADRAAKAGYNTVLLADWKFGQPWVFGERYIKRIREVAAMLRARKLRIIVSVCQLADPTPFMNECPEEVECLPSLGTPFKVVNGVFTPQDIMRNGSFENGLENWRLDKGTDIALDDKVSISGKNSLRFRVNSPKDTPLGMNRAWHKFKTQPFQQYTMSFKLKTSGLKGPGPSFGIGVVPVGNAPDQPDGFRYLCARRFYTENPVASTQDWKEYKLTFNSLECREVSLAIGGWGTAGGTFWFDDIQIKPSSFLNVVRRGDTPVKVRLAKDGTICQEGKDYSPIVDPKCGNVKWKGDFSDRHAGPVIRILPGSRIKECDTVKVDYYHAAMALHSVCICLNSPKLRPLIERQIRWLQEAIRPEGMLIGIDEHRTYGYDPACVKSGINAGTALRNMAIFTRNKIREIAPQASIYMWNDMFDPFANCRKGGYYYFIKGRGALYGNHVGLPKDIIIMRWTCVEKLVEKSVAHWSKDMGMKYIHFPGYFDAPVFNPRSRSFMKPVLNDPNCVGVGFAQWSGLNNYKPHFEKFLVMVNEMSAK
;
A
#
# COMPACT_ATOMS: atom_id res chain seq x y z
N MET A 1 -34.32 -14.05 31.02
CA MET A 1 -32.92 -13.62 31.21
C MET A 1 -32.02 -14.82 30.96
N LYS A 2 -31.50 -14.98 29.75
CA LYS A 2 -30.46 -15.97 29.42
C LYS A 2 -29.23 -15.18 28.97
N LYS A 3 -28.17 -15.27 29.75
CA LYS A 3 -26.89 -14.64 29.50
C LYS A 3 -26.24 -15.32 28.28
N VAL A 4 -26.02 -14.55 27.22
CA VAL A 4 -25.14 -14.96 26.12
C VAL A 4 -23.73 -14.56 26.54
N VAL A 5 -22.93 -15.54 26.91
CA VAL A 5 -21.48 -15.37 27.10
C VAL A 5 -20.84 -15.41 25.73
N VAL A 6 -20.43 -14.24 25.24
CA VAL A 6 -19.55 -14.13 24.08
C VAL A 6 -18.13 -14.42 24.57
N CYS A 7 -17.64 -15.61 24.26
CA CYS A 7 -16.24 -15.97 24.50
C CYS A 7 -15.35 -15.25 23.47
N LEU A 8 -14.75 -14.13 23.87
CA LEU A 8 -13.62 -13.52 23.17
C LEU A 8 -12.40 -14.44 23.38
N ILE A 9 -12.06 -15.21 22.36
CA ILE A 9 -10.79 -15.95 22.36
C ILE A 9 -9.69 -14.98 21.99
N LEU A 10 -8.97 -14.51 23.00
CA LEU A 10 -7.65 -13.91 22.88
C LEU A 10 -6.69 -14.92 22.25
N LEU A 11 -6.27 -14.70 21.01
CA LEU A 11 -5.15 -15.42 20.41
C LEU A 11 -3.82 -14.85 20.90
N SER A 12 -3.48 -15.06 22.16
CA SER A 12 -2.09 -15.17 22.58
C SER A 12 -1.62 -16.54 22.12
N ALA A 13 -0.86 -16.59 21.02
CA ALA A 13 -0.44 -17.82 20.39
C ALA A 13 0.60 -18.56 21.24
N VAL A 14 0.14 -19.40 22.15
CA VAL A 14 0.87 -20.62 22.50
C VAL A 14 0.48 -21.66 21.46
N LEU A 15 1.27 -21.81 20.41
CA LEU A 15 1.06 -22.84 19.39
C LEU A 15 1.49 -24.20 19.95
N VAL A 16 0.52 -24.95 20.43
CA VAL A 16 0.63 -26.40 20.58
C VAL A 16 0.50 -27.02 19.17
N SER A 17 1.32 -28.02 18.85
CA SER A 17 1.24 -28.73 17.57
C SER A 17 -0.17 -29.27 17.35
N GLY A 18 -0.80 -28.93 16.22
CA GLY A 18 -2.13 -29.38 15.84
C GLY A 18 -3.27 -28.40 16.13
N SER A 19 -3.00 -27.09 16.30
CA SER A 19 -4.07 -26.11 16.52
C SER A 19 -5.03 -25.99 15.34
N GLU A 20 -6.31 -26.08 15.62
CA GLU A 20 -7.41 -25.95 14.68
C GLU A 20 -7.82 -24.49 14.56
N ILE A 21 -7.73 -23.91 13.35
CA ILE A 21 -8.16 -22.54 13.07
C ILE A 21 -9.53 -22.62 12.40
N ILE A 22 -10.54 -22.11 13.09
CA ILE A 22 -11.87 -21.94 12.50
C ILE A 22 -11.89 -20.58 11.80
N MET A 23 -12.27 -20.55 10.53
CA MET A 23 -12.45 -19.31 9.77
C MET A 23 -13.77 -18.65 10.19
N PRO A 24 -13.74 -17.59 11.04
CA PRO A 24 -14.97 -16.98 11.57
C PRO A 24 -15.71 -16.11 10.57
N SER A 25 -15.18 -15.94 9.36
CA SER A 25 -15.60 -14.92 8.41
C SER A 25 -16.43 -15.43 7.22
N ILE A 26 -16.67 -16.74 7.12
CA ILE A 26 -17.68 -17.25 6.18
C ILE A 26 -18.99 -17.27 6.94
N ASN A 27 -19.97 -16.43 6.50
CA ASN A 27 -21.35 -16.51 7.01
C ASN A 27 -21.94 -17.88 6.66
N GLY A 28 -21.51 -18.86 7.44
CA GLY A 28 -21.81 -20.27 7.20
C GLY A 28 -23.20 -20.70 7.63
N ASP A 29 -23.91 -19.83 8.35
CA ASP A 29 -25.32 -20.00 8.73
C ASP A 29 -26.27 -19.26 7.79
N PHE A 30 -25.72 -18.50 6.80
CA PHE A 30 -26.48 -17.70 5.84
C PHE A 30 -27.45 -16.70 6.46
N ALA A 31 -27.29 -16.36 7.74
CA ALA A 31 -28.20 -15.52 8.52
C ALA A 31 -28.30 -14.07 7.98
N GLU A 32 -27.25 -13.61 7.30
CA GLU A 32 -27.20 -12.27 6.68
C GLU A 32 -27.63 -12.31 5.18
N ASN A 33 -28.55 -13.15 4.81
CA ASN A 33 -29.13 -13.24 3.47
C ASN A 33 -28.08 -13.25 2.33
N GLY A 34 -27.04 -14.05 2.47
CA GLY A 34 -26.03 -14.23 1.43
C GLY A 34 -25.03 -13.09 1.28
N ARG A 35 -24.93 -12.14 2.23
CA ARG A 35 -24.01 -11.00 2.18
C ARG A 35 -22.57 -11.34 1.78
N PHE A 36 -22.09 -12.53 2.12
CA PHE A 36 -20.74 -13.02 1.84
C PHE A 36 -20.66 -14.02 0.68
N TRP A 37 -21.75 -14.18 -0.06
CA TRP A 37 -21.84 -15.12 -1.17
C TRP A 37 -22.15 -14.39 -2.47
N VAL A 38 -21.52 -14.81 -3.55
CA VAL A 38 -21.79 -14.31 -4.91
C VAL A 38 -22.52 -15.41 -5.66
N PRO A 39 -23.75 -15.16 -6.10
CA PRO A 39 -24.35 -16.04 -7.10
C PRO A 39 -23.57 -15.88 -8.40
N ILE A 40 -22.78 -16.87 -8.76
CA ILE A 40 -22.19 -16.97 -10.09
C ILE A 40 -23.01 -18.04 -10.81
N THR A 41 -23.93 -17.59 -11.61
CA THR A 41 -24.70 -18.45 -12.48
C THR A 41 -24.00 -18.49 -13.84
N SER A 42 -23.21 -19.50 -14.11
CA SER A 42 -22.91 -19.89 -15.48
C SER A 42 -24.04 -20.81 -15.96
N GLY A 43 -24.84 -20.35 -16.89
CA GLY A 43 -26.07 -21.06 -17.31
C GLY A 43 -27.30 -20.61 -16.48
N ASN A 44 -28.43 -21.29 -16.67
CA ASN A 44 -29.74 -20.94 -16.11
C ASN A 44 -29.96 -21.31 -14.62
N GLY A 45 -28.91 -21.25 -13.78
CA GLY A 45 -29.03 -21.54 -12.34
C GLY A 45 -29.47 -20.31 -11.54
N LYS A 46 -30.19 -20.51 -10.43
CA LYS A 46 -30.60 -19.47 -9.48
C LYS A 46 -30.07 -19.77 -8.08
N VAL A 47 -29.73 -18.75 -7.34
CA VAL A 47 -29.31 -18.83 -5.93
C VAL A 47 -30.20 -17.89 -5.12
N ASN A 48 -30.90 -18.42 -4.13
CA ASN A 48 -31.72 -17.68 -3.20
C ASN A 48 -31.22 -17.86 -1.76
N PHE A 49 -31.40 -16.85 -0.94
CA PHE A 49 -31.08 -16.90 0.50
C PHE A 49 -32.30 -16.53 1.29
N SER A 50 -32.73 -17.38 2.18
CA SER A 50 -33.90 -17.12 3.06
C SER A 50 -33.80 -17.96 4.33
N GLY A 51 -34.11 -17.34 5.49
CA GLY A 51 -34.21 -18.04 6.76
C GLY A 51 -32.93 -18.82 7.18
N GLY A 52 -31.75 -18.30 6.84
CA GLY A 52 -30.49 -18.98 7.13
C GLY A 52 -30.19 -20.18 6.24
N ILE A 53 -30.83 -20.28 5.09
CA ILE A 53 -30.64 -21.35 4.10
C ILE A 53 -30.27 -20.75 2.75
N MET A 54 -29.24 -21.33 2.10
CA MET A 54 -28.90 -21.06 0.70
C MET A 54 -29.61 -22.13 -0.16
N GLU A 55 -30.55 -21.70 -0.99
CA GLU A 55 -31.18 -22.54 -1.99
C GLU A 55 -30.50 -22.36 -3.34
N LEU A 56 -30.11 -23.45 -3.94
CA LEU A 56 -29.56 -23.54 -5.28
C LEU A 56 -30.55 -24.27 -6.17
N SER A 57 -30.95 -23.67 -7.28
CA SER A 57 -31.86 -24.29 -8.25
C SER A 57 -31.30 -24.19 -9.66
N ARG A 58 -31.72 -25.13 -10.52
CA ARG A 58 -31.32 -25.24 -11.90
C ARG A 58 -32.55 -25.28 -12.79
N ASN A 59 -32.53 -24.53 -13.90
CA ASN A 59 -33.52 -24.65 -14.96
C ASN A 59 -33.13 -25.80 -15.94
N ASP A 60 -34.09 -26.51 -16.48
CA ASP A 60 -33.89 -27.66 -17.32
C ASP A 60 -32.96 -27.41 -18.52
N GLY A 61 -32.08 -28.34 -18.82
CA GLY A 61 -31.23 -28.38 -20.02
C GLY A 61 -29.75 -28.08 -19.87
N ALA A 62 -29.30 -27.48 -18.76
CA ALA A 62 -27.88 -27.16 -18.57
C ALA A 62 -27.07 -28.34 -17.96
N SER A 63 -25.83 -28.58 -18.42
CA SER A 63 -24.98 -29.65 -17.88
C SER A 63 -24.41 -29.36 -16.49
N TYR A 64 -24.33 -28.09 -16.08
CA TYR A 64 -23.88 -27.63 -14.75
C TYR A 64 -24.59 -26.34 -14.36
N ALA A 65 -24.86 -26.14 -13.07
CA ALA A 65 -25.18 -24.85 -12.51
C ALA A 65 -24.12 -24.52 -11.46
N ASP A 66 -23.27 -23.55 -11.72
CA ASP A 66 -22.38 -22.99 -10.71
C ASP A 66 -23.22 -22.17 -9.74
N ALA A 67 -23.21 -22.60 -8.52
CA ALA A 67 -24.03 -22.01 -7.51
C ALA A 67 -23.19 -21.64 -6.28
N GLY A 68 -23.20 -20.38 -5.91
CA GLY A 68 -22.67 -19.92 -4.63
C GLY A 68 -21.15 -20.06 -4.46
N ASN A 69 -20.42 -19.02 -4.84
CA ASN A 69 -19.03 -18.85 -4.41
C ASN A 69 -18.97 -17.94 -3.18
N SER A 70 -18.19 -18.31 -2.16
CA SER A 70 -17.92 -17.37 -1.06
C SER A 70 -17.20 -16.12 -1.59
N ARG A 71 -17.56 -14.95 -1.08
CA ARG A 71 -16.82 -13.70 -1.37
C ARG A 71 -15.47 -13.65 -0.70
N GLN A 72 -15.22 -14.55 0.24
CA GLN A 72 -13.99 -14.59 1.01
C GLN A 72 -13.04 -15.63 0.48
N ASN A 73 -11.80 -15.22 0.28
CA ASN A 73 -10.71 -16.12 -0.03
C ASN A 73 -10.27 -16.87 1.23
N VAL A 74 -10.08 -18.16 1.08
CA VAL A 74 -9.42 -19.01 2.08
C VAL A 74 -7.98 -19.19 1.64
N SER A 75 -7.03 -18.76 2.47
CA SER A 75 -5.60 -18.89 2.17
C SER A 75 -5.07 -20.24 2.63
N PHE A 76 -4.43 -20.95 1.73
CA PHE A 76 -3.87 -22.29 1.93
C PHE A 76 -2.34 -22.23 1.92
N LEU A 77 -1.70 -22.84 2.91
CA LEU A 77 -0.27 -23.06 2.93
C LEU A 77 0.06 -24.51 2.62
N PRO A 78 1.24 -24.79 2.01
CA PRO A 78 1.69 -26.16 1.85
C PRO A 78 1.74 -26.91 3.19
N GLY A 79 1.07 -28.07 3.26
CA GLY A 79 0.95 -28.89 4.48
C GLY A 79 -0.26 -28.59 5.36
N ASP A 80 -1.11 -27.59 5.04
CA ASP A 80 -2.38 -27.39 5.75
C ASP A 80 -3.34 -28.56 5.46
N LYS A 81 -4.10 -28.97 6.47
CA LYS A 81 -5.27 -29.85 6.30
C LYS A 81 -6.53 -28.98 6.41
N ILE A 82 -7.30 -28.93 5.33
CA ILE A 82 -8.46 -28.04 5.23
C ILE A 82 -9.72 -28.89 5.18
N LYS A 83 -10.62 -28.69 6.15
CA LYS A 83 -11.88 -29.39 6.24
C LYS A 83 -13.04 -28.44 5.94
N LEU A 84 -13.79 -28.72 4.88
CA LEU A 84 -15.08 -28.12 4.59
C LEU A 84 -16.17 -28.99 5.21
N THR A 85 -17.00 -28.42 6.06
CA THR A 85 -18.17 -29.08 6.66
C THR A 85 -19.41 -28.27 6.31
N PHE A 86 -20.44 -28.89 5.80
CA PHE A 86 -21.72 -28.25 5.50
C PHE A 86 -22.89 -29.22 5.72
N SER A 87 -24.09 -28.71 5.89
CA SER A 87 -25.31 -29.54 5.94
C SER A 87 -26.15 -29.21 4.72
N ALA A 88 -26.53 -30.24 3.98
CA ALA A 88 -27.29 -30.11 2.73
C ALA A 88 -28.42 -31.13 2.64
N LYS A 89 -29.50 -30.79 1.91
CA LYS A 89 -30.58 -31.67 1.53
C LYS A 89 -31.00 -31.44 0.08
N GLY A 90 -31.71 -32.39 -0.50
CA GLY A 90 -32.23 -32.35 -1.87
C GLY A 90 -32.28 -33.71 -2.47
N GLU A 91 -32.58 -33.78 -3.78
CA GLU A 91 -32.51 -35.01 -4.55
C GLU A 91 -31.37 -34.95 -5.57
N GLY A 92 -30.58 -36.04 -5.66
CA GLY A 92 -29.44 -36.11 -6.57
C GLY A 92 -28.09 -35.81 -5.88
N TRP A 93 -27.28 -34.95 -6.46
CA TRP A 93 -25.89 -34.72 -6.05
C TRP A 93 -25.50 -33.24 -6.00
N VAL A 94 -24.70 -32.86 -4.99
CA VAL A 94 -24.01 -31.61 -4.96
C VAL A 94 -22.50 -31.81 -4.99
N SER A 95 -21.77 -31.02 -5.78
CA SER A 95 -20.32 -30.96 -5.73
C SER A 95 -19.91 -29.76 -4.89
N ALA A 96 -19.13 -29.99 -3.83
CA ALA A 96 -18.70 -28.96 -2.93
C ALA A 96 -17.17 -29.01 -2.72
N GLY A 97 -16.53 -27.88 -2.55
CA GLY A 97 -15.10 -27.78 -2.33
C GLY A 97 -14.56 -26.38 -2.53
N PHE A 98 -13.40 -26.28 -3.16
CA PHE A 98 -12.69 -25.03 -3.35
C PHE A 98 -12.35 -24.80 -4.82
N ARG A 99 -12.48 -23.55 -5.28
CA ARG A 99 -11.87 -23.08 -6.51
C ARG A 99 -10.56 -22.41 -6.14
N MET A 100 -9.44 -23.03 -6.49
CA MET A 100 -8.08 -22.58 -6.20
C MET A 100 -7.61 -21.61 -7.29
N SER A 101 -6.73 -20.68 -6.91
CA SER A 101 -6.21 -19.64 -7.82
C SER A 101 -5.38 -20.19 -8.98
N SER A 102 -4.57 -21.22 -8.73
CA SER A 102 -3.69 -21.82 -9.74
C SER A 102 -3.99 -23.29 -10.03
N SER A 103 -4.48 -24.05 -9.03
CA SER A 103 -4.73 -25.50 -9.14
C SER A 103 -6.14 -25.85 -9.64
N GLY A 104 -6.97 -24.85 -9.96
CA GLY A 104 -8.33 -25.07 -10.44
C GLY A 104 -9.33 -25.52 -9.37
N ASN A 105 -10.31 -26.34 -9.73
CA ASN A 105 -11.35 -26.79 -8.79
C ASN A 105 -10.93 -28.07 -8.07
N VAL A 106 -10.94 -28.02 -6.74
CA VAL A 106 -10.77 -29.20 -5.87
C VAL A 106 -12.09 -29.45 -5.16
N THR A 107 -12.89 -30.37 -5.68
CA THR A 107 -14.27 -30.63 -5.22
C THR A 107 -14.53 -32.12 -5.04
N LYS A 108 -15.53 -32.39 -4.18
CA LYS A 108 -16.07 -33.75 -3.98
C LYS A 108 -17.59 -33.74 -4.20
N ARG A 109 -18.13 -34.83 -4.77
CA ARG A 109 -19.59 -35.02 -4.93
C ARG A 109 -20.16 -35.67 -3.69
N PHE A 110 -21.36 -35.21 -3.29
CA PHE A 110 -22.13 -35.74 -2.17
C PHE A 110 -23.52 -36.08 -2.66
N LYS A 111 -23.98 -37.32 -2.36
CA LYS A 111 -25.36 -37.71 -2.59
C LYS A 111 -26.25 -37.05 -1.55
N LEU A 112 -27.32 -36.44 -2.00
CA LEU A 112 -28.27 -35.76 -1.15
C LEU A 112 -29.36 -36.68 -0.65
N THR A 113 -29.99 -36.30 0.44
CA THR A 113 -31.17 -36.95 1.04
C THR A 113 -32.26 -35.92 1.25
N SER A 114 -33.49 -36.35 1.42
CA SER A 114 -34.65 -35.48 1.68
C SER A 114 -34.48 -34.65 2.97
N GLU A 115 -33.65 -35.13 3.91
CA GLU A 115 -33.34 -34.45 5.16
C GLU A 115 -31.95 -33.88 5.12
N PHE A 116 -31.72 -32.79 5.95
CA PHE A 116 -30.39 -32.21 6.07
C PHE A 116 -29.36 -33.17 6.64
N SER A 117 -28.43 -33.57 5.82
CA SER A 117 -27.33 -34.45 6.20
C SER A 117 -26.01 -33.66 6.26
N ARG A 118 -25.14 -34.05 7.17
CA ARG A 118 -23.80 -33.41 7.35
C ARG A 118 -22.81 -33.99 6.35
N CYS A 119 -22.22 -33.14 5.53
CA CYS A 119 -21.20 -33.45 4.55
C CYS A 119 -19.83 -32.94 5.00
N ASN A 120 -18.79 -33.75 4.78
CA ASN A 120 -17.41 -33.36 5.14
C ASN A 120 -16.49 -33.64 3.94
N PHE A 121 -15.59 -32.70 3.68
CA PHE A 121 -14.56 -32.80 2.67
C PHE A 121 -13.25 -32.26 3.19
N THR A 122 -12.18 -33.05 3.13
CA THR A 122 -10.84 -32.64 3.58
C THR A 122 -9.90 -32.55 2.38
N VAL A 123 -9.16 -31.46 2.28
CA VAL A 123 -8.11 -31.25 1.29
C VAL A 123 -6.78 -31.26 2.04
N ASP A 124 -5.84 -32.06 1.56
CA ASP A 124 -4.45 -32.06 2.00
C ASP A 124 -3.64 -31.20 1.02
N THR A 125 -3.05 -30.12 1.53
CA THR A 125 -2.29 -29.17 0.73
C THR A 125 -0.80 -29.49 0.69
N ALA A 126 -0.36 -30.67 1.16
CA ALA A 126 1.06 -31.06 1.16
C ALA A 126 1.71 -31.07 -0.23
N LYS A 127 0.90 -31.28 -1.27
CA LYS A 127 1.35 -31.27 -2.68
C LYS A 127 1.41 -29.88 -3.31
N LEU A 128 0.92 -28.84 -2.64
CA LEU A 128 1.03 -27.47 -3.14
C LEU A 128 2.49 -27.00 -3.06
N LYS A 129 2.99 -26.45 -4.15
CA LYS A 129 4.36 -25.91 -4.22
C LYS A 129 4.47 -24.52 -3.60
N LEU A 130 3.38 -23.76 -3.63
CA LEU A 130 3.29 -22.37 -3.16
C LEU A 130 1.98 -22.18 -2.38
N PRO A 131 1.89 -21.15 -1.50
CA PRO A 131 0.63 -20.76 -0.91
C PRO A 131 -0.40 -20.40 -1.99
N GLU A 132 -1.63 -20.87 -1.83
CA GLU A 132 -2.73 -20.57 -2.73
C GLU A 132 -3.91 -19.94 -2.00
N ASN A 133 -4.70 -19.15 -2.73
CA ASN A 133 -5.99 -18.67 -2.29
C ASN A 133 -7.09 -19.45 -2.99
N GLY A 134 -8.14 -19.77 -2.27
CA GLY A 134 -9.31 -20.42 -2.83
C GLY A 134 -10.59 -19.86 -2.25
N ILE A 135 -11.67 -20.05 -2.99
CA ILE A 135 -13.03 -19.73 -2.54
C ILE A 135 -13.81 -21.00 -2.37
N VAL A 136 -14.72 -21.03 -1.39
CA VAL A 136 -15.66 -22.16 -1.24
C VAL A 136 -16.65 -22.12 -2.40
N LYS A 137 -16.87 -23.28 -3.01
CA LYS A 137 -17.75 -23.43 -4.18
C LYS A 137 -18.71 -24.57 -3.99
N PHE A 138 -19.98 -24.33 -4.35
CA PHE A 138 -21.00 -25.36 -4.50
C PHE A 138 -21.48 -25.41 -5.95
N ILE A 139 -21.67 -26.61 -6.49
CA ILE A 139 -22.08 -26.82 -7.87
C ILE A 139 -23.22 -27.84 -7.85
N ILE A 140 -24.35 -27.54 -8.50
CA ILE A 140 -25.40 -28.52 -8.75
C ILE A 140 -24.92 -29.40 -9.90
N VAL A 141 -24.93 -30.70 -9.65
CA VAL A 141 -24.53 -31.71 -10.66
C VAL A 141 -25.73 -32.07 -11.56
N LYS A 142 -25.46 -32.58 -12.75
CA LYS A 142 -26.46 -33.12 -13.66
C LYS A 142 -27.45 -34.05 -12.89
N ASP A 143 -28.71 -34.00 -13.23
CA ASP A 143 -29.81 -34.78 -12.60
C ASP A 143 -30.19 -34.29 -11.18
N THR A 144 -29.82 -33.09 -10.80
CA THR A 144 -30.23 -32.47 -9.55
C THR A 144 -30.94 -31.14 -9.84
N SER A 145 -32.19 -30.98 -9.42
CA SER A 145 -32.98 -29.78 -9.68
C SER A 145 -32.81 -28.71 -8.60
N LYS A 146 -32.76 -29.12 -7.33
CA LYS A 146 -32.65 -28.22 -6.17
C LYS A 146 -31.78 -28.78 -5.06
N VAL A 147 -31.02 -27.88 -4.42
CA VAL A 147 -30.19 -28.16 -3.23
C VAL A 147 -30.38 -27.06 -2.21
N TRP A 148 -30.56 -27.45 -0.97
CA TRP A 148 -30.59 -26.52 0.18
C TRP A 148 -29.37 -26.76 1.06
N ILE A 149 -28.64 -25.68 1.38
CA ILE A 149 -27.46 -25.72 2.24
C ILE A 149 -27.73 -24.83 3.46
N LYS A 150 -27.65 -25.41 4.66
CA LYS A 150 -28.00 -24.72 5.92
C LYS A 150 -26.78 -24.18 6.65
N THR A 151 -25.65 -24.89 6.63
CA THR A 151 -24.44 -24.50 7.32
C THR A 151 -23.23 -24.73 6.44
N CYS A 152 -22.20 -23.89 6.58
CA CYS A 152 -20.93 -24.07 5.90
C CYS A 152 -19.79 -23.60 6.81
N LYS A 153 -18.86 -24.49 7.14
CA LYS A 153 -17.71 -24.20 8.01
C LYS A 153 -16.43 -24.68 7.36
N VAL A 154 -15.42 -23.81 7.34
CA VAL A 154 -14.05 -24.17 6.93
C VAL A 154 -13.18 -24.22 8.17
N THR A 155 -12.47 -25.31 8.36
CA THR A 155 -11.49 -25.50 9.42
C THR A 155 -10.13 -25.76 8.80
N ILE A 156 -9.10 -25.06 9.26
CA ILE A 156 -7.72 -25.25 8.80
C ILE A 156 -6.91 -25.76 9.99
N THR A 157 -6.27 -26.92 9.80
CA THR A 157 -5.32 -27.46 10.79
C THR A 157 -3.92 -27.23 10.26
N ARG A 158 -3.12 -26.47 11.01
CA ARG A 158 -1.74 -26.11 10.67
C ARG A 158 -0.74 -26.85 11.56
N ILE A 159 0.33 -27.37 10.94
CA ILE A 159 1.45 -27.96 11.69
C ILE A 159 2.37 -26.83 12.11
N ALA A 160 2.53 -26.64 13.42
CA ALA A 160 3.46 -25.65 13.96
C ALA A 160 4.92 -26.02 13.65
N LYS A 161 5.66 -25.11 12.99
CA LYS A 161 7.13 -25.24 12.86
C LYS A 161 7.78 -24.69 14.13
N LYS A 162 8.89 -25.36 14.61
CA LYS A 162 9.69 -24.93 15.75
C LYS A 162 10.07 -23.45 15.67
N LYS A 163 9.86 -22.70 16.74
CA LYS A 163 10.21 -21.27 16.86
C LYS A 163 11.73 -21.09 16.83
N THR A 164 12.19 -20.13 16.01
CA THR A 164 13.50 -19.48 16.22
C THR A 164 13.40 -18.60 17.47
N PRO A 165 14.45 -18.55 18.33
CA PRO A 165 14.40 -17.73 19.55
C PRO A 165 14.11 -16.26 19.20
N VAL A 166 13.17 -15.66 19.91
CA VAL A 166 12.88 -14.23 19.84
C VAL A 166 14.06 -13.50 20.50
N GLN A 167 14.72 -12.60 19.76
CA GLN A 167 15.69 -11.69 20.35
C GLN A 167 14.99 -10.88 21.46
N THR A 168 15.52 -10.96 22.68
CA THR A 168 15.13 -10.11 23.80
C THR A 168 15.60 -8.68 23.51
N PHE A 169 14.64 -7.77 23.37
CA PHE A 169 14.93 -6.35 23.23
C PHE A 169 15.43 -5.79 24.58
N THR A 170 16.36 -4.83 24.48
CA THR A 170 16.83 -4.04 25.64
C THR A 170 15.65 -3.44 26.38
N PRO A 171 15.66 -3.42 27.73
CA PRO A 171 14.57 -2.84 28.50
C PRO A 171 14.25 -1.41 28.07
N VAL A 172 12.96 -1.08 28.06
CA VAL A 172 12.49 0.30 27.86
C VAL A 172 13.16 1.20 28.90
N GLN A 173 13.70 2.34 28.46
CA GLN A 173 14.22 3.34 29.40
C GLN A 173 13.17 3.62 30.49
N THR A 174 13.59 3.55 31.75
CA THR A 174 12.74 3.93 32.88
C THR A 174 12.50 5.44 32.83
N PHE A 175 11.25 5.82 32.66
CA PHE A 175 10.86 7.23 32.66
C PHE A 175 10.70 7.73 34.10
N THR A 176 11.14 8.94 34.38
CA THR A 176 10.68 9.64 35.58
C THR A 176 9.15 9.78 35.48
N PRO A 177 8.40 9.38 36.52
CA PRO A 177 6.94 9.46 36.49
C PRO A 177 6.47 10.88 36.10
N MET A 178 5.54 10.94 35.16
CA MET A 178 4.89 12.20 34.80
C MET A 178 3.93 12.63 35.93
N GLN A 179 3.87 13.93 36.21
CA GLN A 179 2.83 14.44 37.07
C GLN A 179 1.44 14.01 36.60
N THR A 180 0.52 13.76 37.52
CA THR A 180 -0.88 13.46 37.19
C THR A 180 -1.46 14.57 36.34
N PHE A 181 -2.05 14.21 35.20
CA PHE A 181 -2.73 15.19 34.38
C PHE A 181 -4.19 14.77 34.17
N THR A 182 -5.07 15.77 34.06
CA THR A 182 -6.49 15.56 33.74
C THR A 182 -6.68 15.63 32.23
N PRO A 183 -7.23 14.58 31.59
CA PRO A 183 -7.54 14.61 30.17
C PRO A 183 -8.46 15.80 29.83
N VAL A 184 -8.19 16.47 28.70
CA VAL A 184 -9.06 17.53 28.20
C VAL A 184 -10.33 16.90 27.62
N PRO A 185 -11.54 17.19 28.18
CA PRO A 185 -12.79 16.63 27.66
C PRO A 185 -13.19 17.27 26.33
N LEU A 186 -13.95 16.53 25.52
CA LEU A 186 -14.66 17.11 24.39
C LEU A 186 -15.91 17.86 24.86
N PRO A 187 -16.26 19.00 24.23
CA PRO A 187 -17.48 19.71 24.54
C PRO A 187 -18.72 18.87 24.18
N SER A 188 -19.75 18.93 24.99
CA SER A 188 -21.06 18.31 24.75
C SER A 188 -22.06 19.31 24.17
N GLY A 189 -23.08 18.79 23.48
CA GLY A 189 -24.20 19.61 23.01
C GLY A 189 -23.91 20.49 21.81
N ILE A 190 -22.76 20.38 21.18
CA ILE A 190 -22.43 21.12 19.94
C ILE A 190 -22.28 20.18 18.74
N LYS A 191 -22.65 20.68 17.58
CA LYS A 191 -22.40 20.00 16.32
C LYS A 191 -20.89 19.94 16.07
N PHE A 192 -20.36 18.78 15.68
CA PHE A 192 -18.94 18.54 15.54
C PHE A 192 -18.16 18.83 16.84
N PRO A 193 -18.35 18.03 17.89
CA PRO A 193 -17.69 18.25 19.18
C PRO A 193 -16.15 18.16 19.09
N GLU A 194 -15.59 17.43 18.12
CA GLU A 194 -14.16 17.38 17.91
C GLU A 194 -13.74 18.21 16.69
N ARG A 195 -12.95 19.26 16.94
CA ARG A 195 -12.46 20.21 15.95
C ARG A 195 -10.96 20.13 15.91
N LEU A 196 -10.46 19.37 14.96
CA LEU A 196 -9.08 18.92 14.89
C LEU A 196 -8.26 19.74 13.89
N PHE A 197 -6.98 19.99 14.21
CA PHE A 197 -5.99 20.42 13.23
C PHE A 197 -4.74 19.55 13.29
N TYR A 198 -4.10 19.37 12.13
CA TYR A 198 -2.82 18.66 12.02
C TYR A 198 -1.66 19.62 12.32
N LEU A 199 -0.72 19.23 13.16
CA LEU A 199 0.49 19.99 13.48
C LEU A 199 1.73 19.12 13.29
N GLY A 200 2.29 19.14 12.07
CA GLY A 200 3.50 18.43 11.70
C GLY A 200 4.76 19.29 11.81
N THR A 201 5.72 18.85 12.62
CA THR A 201 7.00 19.58 12.76
C THR A 201 8.09 18.74 13.41
N ASN A 202 9.35 19.16 13.25
CA ASN A 202 10.49 18.63 13.99
C ASN A 202 10.56 19.30 15.38
N LEU A 203 10.17 18.55 16.42
CA LEU A 203 10.13 19.06 17.80
C LEU A 203 11.52 19.35 18.41
N LEU A 204 12.61 18.83 17.85
CA LEU A 204 13.98 19.14 18.31
C LEU A 204 14.51 20.48 17.83
N VAL A 205 13.80 21.16 16.94
CA VAL A 205 14.17 22.50 16.45
C VAL A 205 13.66 23.56 17.41
N ASP A 206 14.53 24.23 18.15
CA ASP A 206 14.18 25.22 19.17
C ASP A 206 13.34 26.37 18.58
N ALA A 207 13.66 26.85 17.38
CA ALA A 207 12.91 27.87 16.66
C ALA A 207 11.47 27.47 16.30
N SER A 208 11.10 26.19 16.45
CA SER A 208 9.73 25.71 16.24
C SER A 208 8.81 26.02 17.44
N LEU A 209 9.34 26.09 18.67
CA LEU A 209 8.53 26.29 19.87
C LEU A 209 7.65 27.54 19.85
N PRO A 210 8.19 28.75 19.61
CA PRO A 210 7.36 29.96 19.57
C PRO A 210 6.33 29.89 18.42
N LYS A 211 6.64 29.23 17.31
CA LYS A 211 5.69 29.02 16.20
C LYS A 211 4.59 28.07 16.58
N ILE A 212 4.91 26.96 17.26
CA ILE A 212 3.91 26.02 17.78
C ILE A 212 2.97 26.75 18.77
N ALA A 213 3.53 27.53 19.71
CA ALA A 213 2.74 28.31 20.65
C ALA A 213 1.78 29.28 19.94
N ALA A 214 2.28 30.06 18.99
CA ALA A 214 1.47 31.02 18.22
C ALA A 214 0.36 30.33 17.41
N ILE A 215 0.64 29.17 16.80
CA ILE A 215 -0.38 28.38 16.08
C ILE A 215 -1.42 27.83 17.06
N ALA A 216 -0.99 27.33 18.23
CA ALA A 216 -1.89 26.80 19.25
C ALA A 216 -2.81 27.89 19.84
N ASP A 217 -2.29 29.13 20.05
CA ASP A 217 -3.10 30.29 20.47
C ASP A 217 -4.17 30.63 19.42
N ARG A 218 -3.77 30.70 18.17
CA ARG A 218 -4.69 30.94 17.05
C ARG A 218 -5.74 29.83 16.92
N ALA A 219 -5.33 28.56 17.06
CA ALA A 219 -6.21 27.41 17.02
C ALA A 219 -7.26 27.47 18.12
N ALA A 220 -6.83 27.65 19.37
CA ALA A 220 -7.73 27.77 20.52
C ALA A 220 -8.72 28.93 20.36
N LYS A 221 -8.25 30.10 19.93
CA LYS A 221 -9.08 31.28 19.66
C LYS A 221 -10.11 31.04 18.54
N ALA A 222 -9.73 30.28 17.51
CA ALA A 222 -10.62 29.92 16.40
C ALA A 222 -11.66 28.84 16.77
N GLY A 223 -11.51 28.16 17.92
CA GLY A 223 -12.40 27.12 18.42
C GLY A 223 -11.97 25.71 18.10
N TYR A 224 -10.72 25.48 17.68
CA TYR A 224 -10.14 24.14 17.67
C TYR A 224 -9.93 23.64 19.10
N ASN A 225 -10.12 22.35 19.33
CA ASN A 225 -9.99 21.71 20.63
C ASN A 225 -9.13 20.43 20.61
N THR A 226 -8.70 20.00 19.44
CA THR A 226 -7.87 18.81 19.26
C THR A 226 -6.74 19.08 18.28
N VAL A 227 -5.53 18.62 18.59
CA VAL A 227 -4.36 18.67 17.71
C VAL A 227 -3.88 17.26 17.41
N LEU A 228 -3.72 16.94 16.12
CA LEU A 228 -2.94 15.78 15.67
C LEU A 228 -1.48 16.22 15.60
N LEU A 229 -0.74 15.95 16.66
CA LEU A 229 0.69 16.26 16.76
C LEU A 229 1.48 15.18 16.02
N ALA A 230 2.23 15.58 15.02
CA ALA A 230 3.04 14.70 14.21
C ALA A 230 4.51 15.13 14.20
N ASP A 231 5.37 14.20 14.53
CA ASP A 231 6.81 14.28 14.33
C ASP A 231 7.27 12.93 13.78
N TRP A 232 7.99 12.89 12.67
CA TRP A 232 8.50 11.65 12.10
C TRP A 232 9.25 10.80 13.13
N LYS A 233 9.87 11.43 14.13
CA LYS A 233 10.58 10.77 15.24
C LYS A 233 9.68 9.93 16.14
N PHE A 234 8.36 10.10 16.10
CA PHE A 234 7.43 9.24 16.84
C PHE A 234 7.48 7.77 16.42
N GLY A 235 8.00 7.46 15.24
CA GLY A 235 8.21 6.06 14.82
C GLY A 235 9.29 5.33 15.63
N GLN A 236 10.27 6.06 16.18
CA GLN A 236 11.34 5.51 17.02
C GLN A 236 11.85 6.53 18.05
N PRO A 237 10.99 7.02 18.93
CA PRO A 237 11.31 8.16 19.79
C PRO A 237 12.44 7.86 20.78
N TRP A 238 12.69 6.59 21.11
CA TRP A 238 13.73 6.14 22.03
C TRP A 238 15.17 6.41 21.57
N VAL A 239 15.41 6.66 20.27
CA VAL A 239 16.77 6.94 19.78
C VAL A 239 17.22 8.38 19.97
N PHE A 240 16.31 9.30 20.36
CA PHE A 240 16.58 10.73 20.45
C PHE A 240 16.91 11.22 21.86
N GLY A 241 16.91 10.34 22.86
CA GLY A 241 17.34 10.59 24.23
C GLY A 241 16.45 11.55 25.03
N GLU A 242 16.95 11.93 26.23
CA GLU A 242 16.20 12.71 27.22
C GLU A 242 15.81 14.11 26.73
N ARG A 243 16.64 14.75 25.93
CA ARG A 243 16.31 16.06 25.33
C ARG A 243 15.01 16.00 24.55
N TYR A 244 14.79 14.92 23.80
CA TYR A 244 13.55 14.74 23.04
C TYR A 244 12.35 14.51 23.93
N ILE A 245 12.52 13.69 24.97
CA ILE A 245 11.47 13.43 25.97
C ILE A 245 11.04 14.74 26.65
N LYS A 246 12.01 15.51 27.13
CA LYS A 246 11.76 16.82 27.75
C LYS A 246 10.99 17.74 26.80
N ARG A 247 11.42 17.82 25.53
CA ARG A 247 10.78 18.65 24.51
C ARG A 247 9.34 18.24 24.21
N ILE A 248 9.07 16.95 24.05
CA ILE A 248 7.71 16.45 23.83
C ILE A 248 6.79 16.79 24.99
N ARG A 249 7.28 16.62 26.22
CA ARG A 249 6.52 16.97 27.45
C ARG A 249 6.23 18.46 27.54
N GLU A 250 7.20 19.29 27.22
CA GLU A 250 7.05 20.75 27.16
C GLU A 250 5.96 21.16 26.15
N VAL A 251 6.02 20.62 24.95
CA VAL A 251 5.00 20.87 23.90
C VAL A 251 3.63 20.34 24.33
N ALA A 252 3.55 19.14 24.91
CA ALA A 252 2.30 18.59 25.39
C ALA A 252 1.66 19.45 26.49
N ALA A 253 2.46 19.94 27.46
CA ALA A 253 2.00 20.85 28.51
C ALA A 253 1.50 22.18 27.91
N MET A 254 2.26 22.75 26.96
CA MET A 254 1.89 23.99 26.25
C MET A 254 0.55 23.87 25.53
N LEU A 255 0.29 22.74 24.84
CA LEU A 255 -0.96 22.49 24.12
C LEU A 255 -2.13 22.33 25.09
N ARG A 256 -1.96 21.54 26.17
CA ARG A 256 -3.00 21.31 27.18
C ARG A 256 -3.36 22.58 27.98
N ALA A 257 -2.39 23.45 28.25
CA ALA A 257 -2.65 24.76 28.85
C ALA A 257 -3.64 25.60 28.02
N ARG A 258 -3.74 25.32 26.72
CA ARG A 258 -4.70 25.94 25.79
C ARG A 258 -5.97 25.09 25.60
N LYS A 259 -6.19 24.10 26.43
CA LYS A 259 -7.32 23.14 26.36
C LYS A 259 -7.37 22.35 25.04
N LEU A 260 -6.21 22.13 24.44
CA LEU A 260 -6.09 21.30 23.23
C LEU A 260 -5.79 19.85 23.61
N ARG A 261 -6.64 18.94 23.22
CA ARG A 261 -6.44 17.48 23.28
C ARG A 261 -5.33 17.11 22.32
N ILE A 262 -4.56 16.08 22.63
CA ILE A 262 -3.43 15.63 21.82
C ILE A 262 -3.72 14.24 21.25
N ILE A 263 -3.69 14.13 19.93
CA ILE A 263 -3.61 12.87 19.20
C ILE A 263 -2.19 12.72 18.68
N VAL A 264 -1.63 11.51 18.76
CA VAL A 264 -0.32 11.18 18.17
C VAL A 264 -0.46 10.05 17.15
N SER A 265 0.35 10.08 16.10
CA SER A 265 0.35 8.99 15.10
C SER A 265 1.24 7.83 15.54
N VAL A 266 0.73 6.61 15.41
CA VAL A 266 1.42 5.34 15.63
C VAL A 266 1.28 4.46 14.40
N CYS A 267 2.17 3.49 14.20
CA CYS A 267 2.10 2.57 13.07
C CYS A 267 2.06 3.30 11.70
N GLN A 268 2.95 4.29 11.51
CA GLN A 268 3.04 5.03 10.25
C GLN A 268 3.67 4.16 9.17
N LEU A 269 2.85 3.69 8.23
CA LEU A 269 3.26 2.78 7.17
C LEU A 269 3.44 3.46 5.80
N ALA A 270 2.86 4.64 5.58
CA ALA A 270 3.02 5.42 4.34
C ALA A 270 4.45 5.96 4.18
N ASP A 271 5.02 6.44 5.27
CA ASP A 271 6.42 6.82 5.38
C ASP A 271 7.05 6.10 6.58
N PRO A 272 7.55 4.87 6.38
CA PRO A 272 8.09 4.05 7.46
C PRO A 272 9.54 4.41 7.79
N THR A 273 10.10 5.51 7.30
CA THR A 273 11.50 5.93 7.54
C THR A 273 11.93 5.76 9.00
N PRO A 274 11.10 6.10 10.00
CA PRO A 274 11.48 5.88 11.39
C PRO A 274 11.71 4.41 11.74
N PHE A 275 10.87 3.49 11.27
CA PHE A 275 11.07 2.06 11.47
C PHE A 275 12.24 1.54 10.65
N MET A 276 12.42 2.06 9.42
CA MET A 276 13.56 1.71 8.55
C MET A 276 14.89 2.13 9.14
N ASN A 277 14.95 3.19 9.93
CA ASN A 277 16.17 3.58 10.63
C ASN A 277 16.65 2.52 11.64
N GLU A 278 15.75 1.75 12.23
CA GLU A 278 16.10 0.65 13.14
C GLU A 278 16.40 -0.64 12.37
N CYS A 279 15.60 -0.98 11.37
CA CYS A 279 15.68 -2.23 10.61
C CYS A 279 15.48 -2.02 9.09
N PRO A 280 16.43 -1.37 8.39
CA PRO A 280 16.28 -1.07 6.96
C PRO A 280 16.16 -2.34 6.11
N GLU A 281 16.68 -3.46 6.58
CA GLU A 281 16.56 -4.76 5.92
C GLU A 281 15.13 -5.31 5.87
N GLU A 282 14.21 -4.82 6.73
CA GLU A 282 12.80 -5.25 6.77
C GLU A 282 11.91 -4.50 5.75
N VAL A 283 12.53 -3.78 4.83
CA VAL A 283 11.83 -3.15 3.72
C VAL A 283 11.10 -4.20 2.88
N GLU A 284 9.88 -3.87 2.42
CA GLU A 284 9.19 -4.70 1.41
C GLU A 284 10.05 -4.77 0.16
N CYS A 285 10.33 -5.97 -0.34
CA CYS A 285 11.23 -6.15 -1.47
C CYS A 285 10.56 -6.84 -2.66
N LEU A 286 11.16 -6.63 -3.83
CA LEU A 286 10.77 -7.24 -5.10
C LEU A 286 11.87 -8.19 -5.59
N PRO A 287 11.51 -9.34 -6.15
CA PRO A 287 12.48 -10.20 -6.79
C PRO A 287 13.00 -9.59 -8.11
N SER A 288 14.26 -9.87 -8.43
CA SER A 288 14.86 -9.70 -9.75
C SER A 288 15.47 -11.03 -10.16
N LEU A 289 14.85 -11.72 -11.12
CA LEU A 289 15.09 -13.13 -11.40
C LEU A 289 15.78 -13.34 -12.75
N GLY A 290 16.87 -14.12 -12.75
CA GLY A 290 17.61 -14.46 -13.96
C GLY A 290 18.18 -13.25 -14.70
N THR A 291 18.48 -12.18 -13.99
CA THR A 291 18.97 -10.92 -14.56
C THR A 291 20.33 -11.13 -15.24
N PRO A 292 20.47 -10.87 -16.56
CA PRO A 292 21.68 -11.13 -17.28
C PRO A 292 22.71 -10.02 -17.11
N PHE A 293 23.96 -10.41 -16.88
CA PHE A 293 25.13 -9.52 -16.92
C PHE A 293 26.23 -10.16 -17.75
N LYS A 294 26.80 -9.41 -18.68
CA LYS A 294 28.00 -9.84 -19.41
C LYS A 294 29.24 -9.46 -18.60
N VAL A 295 30.22 -10.34 -18.54
CA VAL A 295 31.51 -10.01 -17.92
C VAL A 295 32.34 -9.20 -18.93
N VAL A 296 32.66 -7.96 -18.57
CA VAL A 296 33.47 -7.04 -19.39
C VAL A 296 34.51 -6.40 -18.48
N ASN A 297 35.79 -6.55 -18.82
CA ASN A 297 36.92 -6.10 -17.99
C ASN A 297 36.82 -6.62 -16.55
N GLY A 298 36.46 -7.88 -16.42
CA GLY A 298 36.28 -8.54 -15.12
C GLY A 298 35.09 -8.07 -14.27
N VAL A 299 34.15 -7.31 -14.85
CA VAL A 299 32.99 -6.71 -14.13
C VAL A 299 31.68 -7.22 -14.72
N PHE A 300 30.70 -7.47 -13.82
CA PHE A 300 29.31 -7.75 -14.24
C PHE A 300 28.68 -6.50 -14.83
N THR A 301 28.56 -6.47 -16.16
CA THR A 301 28.16 -5.30 -16.95
C THR A 301 26.76 -5.51 -17.54
N PRO A 302 25.76 -4.69 -17.16
CA PRO A 302 24.42 -4.76 -17.74
C PRO A 302 24.41 -4.26 -19.19
N GLN A 303 23.68 -4.95 -20.06
CA GLN A 303 23.54 -4.56 -21.46
C GLN A 303 22.31 -3.68 -21.66
N ASP A 304 22.43 -2.68 -22.56
CA ASP A 304 21.30 -1.83 -22.94
C ASP A 304 20.28 -2.61 -23.77
N ILE A 305 19.01 -2.51 -23.43
CA ILE A 305 17.90 -3.13 -24.17
C ILE A 305 17.07 -2.10 -24.95
N MET A 306 17.37 -0.79 -24.79
CA MET A 306 16.71 0.26 -25.53
C MET A 306 17.15 0.27 -26.98
N ARG A 307 16.20 0.42 -27.90
CA ARG A 307 16.47 0.57 -29.32
C ARG A 307 16.21 2.02 -29.73
N ASN A 308 17.12 2.59 -30.49
CA ASN A 308 16.99 3.95 -31.02
C ASN A 308 16.64 5.01 -29.94
N GLY A 309 17.27 4.91 -28.75
CA GLY A 309 17.11 5.90 -27.68
C GLY A 309 17.87 7.20 -27.91
N SER A 310 18.80 7.21 -28.87
CA SER A 310 19.55 8.40 -29.36
C SER A 310 18.92 9.04 -30.59
N PHE A 311 17.81 8.50 -31.14
CA PHE A 311 17.06 8.99 -32.28
C PHE A 311 17.85 9.06 -33.62
N GLU A 312 19.01 8.40 -33.72
CA GLU A 312 19.84 8.42 -34.92
C GLU A 312 19.21 7.68 -36.12
N ASN A 313 18.30 6.74 -35.84
CA ASN A 313 17.49 6.08 -36.87
C ASN A 313 16.10 6.73 -37.01
N GLY A 314 16.03 8.05 -36.86
CA GLY A 314 14.79 8.78 -36.95
C GLY A 314 13.79 8.41 -35.82
N LEU A 315 12.54 8.22 -36.20
CA LEU A 315 11.47 7.82 -35.26
C LEU A 315 11.24 6.31 -35.25
N GLU A 316 12.18 5.50 -35.70
CA GLU A 316 12.07 4.06 -35.67
C GLU A 316 11.79 3.57 -34.23
N ASN A 317 10.75 2.72 -34.04
CA ASN A 317 10.22 2.21 -32.77
C ASN A 317 9.52 3.26 -31.89
N TRP A 318 9.41 4.53 -32.34
CA TRP A 318 8.71 5.57 -31.60
C TRP A 318 7.37 5.91 -32.26
N ARG A 319 6.34 6.05 -31.45
CA ARG A 319 5.00 6.52 -31.82
C ARG A 319 4.70 7.82 -31.09
N LEU A 320 4.33 8.84 -31.82
CA LEU A 320 3.98 10.15 -31.27
C LEU A 320 2.47 10.28 -31.06
N ASP A 321 2.05 11.01 -30.03
CA ASP A 321 0.65 11.39 -29.85
C ASP A 321 0.21 12.30 -31.04
N LYS A 322 -0.99 12.05 -31.57
CA LYS A 322 -1.54 12.83 -32.71
C LYS A 322 -1.87 14.26 -32.29
N GLY A 323 -1.68 15.20 -33.21
CA GLY A 323 -2.00 16.61 -33.02
C GLY A 323 -1.07 17.34 -32.05
N THR A 324 0.18 16.88 -31.90
CA THR A 324 1.20 17.48 -31.03
C THR A 324 2.41 17.92 -31.86
N ASP A 325 3.12 18.98 -31.44
CA ASP A 325 4.38 19.42 -32.06
C ASP A 325 5.55 18.64 -31.41
N ILE A 326 5.72 17.41 -31.86
CA ILE A 326 6.85 16.53 -31.53
C ILE A 326 7.56 16.17 -32.80
N ALA A 327 8.85 16.45 -32.89
CA ALA A 327 9.65 16.20 -34.06
C ALA A 327 11.11 15.90 -33.71
N LEU A 328 11.83 15.29 -34.64
CA LEU A 328 13.29 15.23 -34.58
C LEU A 328 13.87 16.64 -34.70
N ASP A 329 14.96 16.88 -34.01
CA ASP A 329 15.74 18.11 -34.09
C ASP A 329 17.19 17.74 -34.37
N ASP A 330 17.66 18.15 -35.55
CA ASP A 330 19.02 17.92 -36.07
C ASP A 330 20.02 19.04 -35.71
N LYS A 331 19.52 20.08 -34.99
CA LYS A 331 20.32 21.24 -34.57
C LYS A 331 20.61 21.24 -33.07
N VAL A 332 19.83 20.48 -32.29
CA VAL A 332 19.92 20.41 -30.81
C VAL A 332 20.01 18.96 -30.41
N SER A 333 21.21 18.42 -30.23
CA SER A 333 21.45 17.07 -29.69
C SER A 333 22.58 17.10 -28.67
N ILE A 334 22.68 16.06 -27.80
CA ILE A 334 23.82 15.87 -26.90
C ILE A 334 24.75 14.77 -27.41
N SER A 335 24.19 13.79 -28.14
CA SER A 335 24.95 12.73 -28.81
C SER A 335 24.48 12.58 -30.25
N GLY A 336 25.39 12.16 -31.14
CA GLY A 336 25.05 11.99 -32.56
C GLY A 336 24.54 13.26 -33.25
N LYS A 337 23.51 13.11 -34.09
CA LYS A 337 22.96 14.19 -34.90
C LYS A 337 21.56 14.62 -34.44
N ASN A 338 20.78 13.74 -33.82
CA ASN A 338 19.36 13.95 -33.60
C ASN A 338 18.99 13.91 -32.12
N SER A 339 17.95 14.64 -31.78
CA SER A 339 17.22 14.47 -30.49
C SER A 339 15.72 14.53 -30.75
N LEU A 340 14.89 14.18 -29.76
CA LEU A 340 13.44 14.32 -29.86
C LEU A 340 12.97 15.59 -29.18
N ARG A 341 12.48 16.55 -29.98
CA ARG A 341 11.96 17.85 -29.53
C ARG A 341 10.46 17.78 -29.26
N PHE A 342 10.05 18.40 -28.19
CA PHE A 342 8.66 18.66 -27.80
C PHE A 342 8.45 20.17 -27.66
N ARG A 343 7.52 20.75 -28.41
CA ARG A 343 7.17 22.16 -28.32
C ARG A 343 5.72 22.32 -27.90
N VAL A 344 5.49 23.20 -26.93
CA VAL A 344 4.15 23.55 -26.46
C VAL A 344 4.02 25.08 -26.55
N ASN A 345 3.18 25.57 -27.43
CA ASN A 345 2.94 27.01 -27.61
C ASN A 345 1.79 27.46 -26.68
N SER A 346 0.78 26.60 -26.49
CA SER A 346 -0.38 26.85 -25.64
C SER A 346 -0.89 25.55 -25.01
N PRO A 347 -1.50 25.60 -23.80
CA PRO A 347 -2.18 24.44 -23.22
C PRO A 347 -3.30 23.89 -24.10
N LYS A 348 -3.85 24.71 -25.02
CA LYS A 348 -4.92 24.31 -25.95
C LYS A 348 -4.37 23.50 -27.14
N ASP A 349 -3.07 23.58 -27.41
CA ASP A 349 -2.43 22.90 -28.54
C ASP A 349 -2.19 21.41 -28.27
N THR A 350 -2.40 20.96 -27.06
CA THR A 350 -2.18 19.56 -26.68
C THR A 350 -3.51 18.90 -26.33
N PRO A 351 -3.93 17.85 -27.05
CA PRO A 351 -5.14 17.10 -26.72
C PRO A 351 -5.10 16.63 -25.26
N LEU A 352 -6.10 17.00 -24.47
CA LEU A 352 -6.17 16.67 -23.04
C LEU A 352 -4.94 17.15 -22.20
N GLY A 353 -4.19 18.16 -22.68
CA GLY A 353 -2.96 18.65 -22.05
C GLY A 353 -1.78 17.67 -22.10
N MET A 354 -1.76 16.76 -23.09
CA MET A 354 -0.73 15.72 -23.22
C MET A 354 -0.02 15.79 -24.55
N ASN A 355 1.32 15.76 -24.55
CA ASN A 355 2.15 15.58 -25.72
C ASN A 355 3.25 14.56 -25.43
N ARG A 356 3.07 13.32 -25.92
CA ARG A 356 3.90 12.19 -25.54
C ARG A 356 4.44 11.44 -26.75
N ALA A 357 5.64 10.91 -26.58
CA ALA A 357 6.21 9.88 -27.45
C ALA A 357 6.23 8.55 -26.70
N TRP A 358 5.98 7.48 -27.43
CA TRP A 358 5.83 6.14 -26.90
C TRP A 358 6.80 5.17 -27.58
N HIS A 359 7.46 4.36 -26.77
CA HIS A 359 8.33 3.28 -27.24
C HIS A 359 7.95 1.98 -26.56
N LYS A 360 7.91 0.87 -27.31
CA LYS A 360 7.68 -0.47 -26.74
C LYS A 360 8.96 -1.29 -26.74
N PHE A 361 9.21 -1.98 -25.66
CA PHE A 361 10.35 -2.89 -25.54
C PHE A 361 10.00 -4.15 -24.76
N LYS A 362 10.68 -5.25 -25.07
CA LYS A 362 10.53 -6.52 -24.38
C LYS A 362 11.29 -6.51 -23.06
N THR A 363 10.70 -7.08 -22.03
CA THR A 363 11.29 -7.27 -20.71
C THR A 363 11.23 -8.76 -20.31
N GLN A 364 12.05 -9.15 -19.35
CA GLN A 364 11.83 -10.39 -18.63
C GLN A 364 10.99 -10.09 -17.37
N PRO A 365 10.03 -10.95 -17.00
CA PRO A 365 9.29 -10.78 -15.75
C PRO A 365 10.23 -10.72 -14.55
N PHE A 366 9.85 -9.88 -13.58
CA PHE A 366 10.60 -9.72 -12.35
C PHE A 366 12.09 -9.42 -12.57
N GLN A 367 12.36 -8.35 -13.32
CA GLN A 367 13.70 -7.78 -13.40
C GLN A 367 13.68 -6.30 -13.04
N GLN A 368 14.71 -5.88 -12.32
CA GLN A 368 14.94 -4.47 -12.02
C GLN A 368 15.71 -3.81 -13.16
N TYR A 369 15.18 -2.71 -13.67
CA TYR A 369 15.79 -1.89 -14.71
C TYR A 369 16.09 -0.49 -14.21
N THR A 370 17.21 0.06 -14.65
CA THR A 370 17.55 1.48 -14.56
C THR A 370 17.43 2.09 -15.93
N MET A 371 16.64 3.14 -16.04
CA MET A 371 16.55 3.99 -17.20
C MET A 371 17.33 5.27 -16.95
N SER A 372 18.17 5.68 -17.88
CA SER A 372 18.80 7.00 -17.92
C SER A 372 18.42 7.73 -19.19
N PHE A 373 18.39 9.06 -19.16
CA PHE A 373 18.11 9.91 -20.31
C PHE A 373 18.67 11.30 -20.08
N LYS A 374 18.94 12.03 -21.16
CA LYS A 374 19.31 13.44 -21.15
C LYS A 374 18.09 14.28 -21.45
N LEU A 375 17.95 15.41 -20.74
CA LEU A 375 16.86 16.36 -20.88
C LEU A 375 17.40 17.79 -20.91
N LYS A 376 17.06 18.52 -21.98
CA LYS A 376 17.29 19.97 -22.14
C LYS A 376 15.95 20.69 -22.17
N THR A 377 15.89 21.92 -21.67
CA THR A 377 14.64 22.70 -21.61
C THR A 377 14.89 24.16 -21.98
N SER A 378 13.87 24.83 -22.51
CA SER A 378 13.87 26.24 -22.86
C SER A 378 12.50 26.87 -22.61
N GLY A 379 12.42 27.84 -21.71
CA GLY A 379 11.24 28.66 -21.45
C GLY A 379 10.01 27.88 -20.98
N LEU A 380 10.18 26.79 -20.23
CA LEU A 380 9.07 25.96 -19.75
C LEU A 380 8.11 26.72 -18.85
N LYS A 381 6.83 26.49 -19.07
CA LYS A 381 5.71 26.92 -18.22
C LYS A 381 4.84 25.69 -17.91
N GLY A 382 4.30 25.61 -16.70
CA GLY A 382 3.45 24.48 -16.32
C GLY A 382 3.40 24.23 -14.81
N PRO A 383 2.67 23.19 -14.37
CA PRO A 383 2.49 22.94 -12.95
C PRO A 383 3.72 22.29 -12.31
N GLY A 384 3.97 22.70 -11.05
CA GLY A 384 4.94 22.10 -10.16
C GLY A 384 6.39 22.13 -10.62
N PRO A 385 7.29 21.45 -9.91
CA PRO A 385 8.73 21.48 -10.15
C PRO A 385 9.19 20.73 -11.41
N SER A 386 8.28 20.07 -12.12
CA SER A 386 8.55 19.36 -13.39
C SER A 386 7.99 20.05 -14.60
N PHE A 387 7.27 21.16 -14.46
CA PHE A 387 6.52 21.81 -15.54
C PHE A 387 5.61 20.85 -16.33
N GLY A 388 5.16 19.76 -15.68
CA GLY A 388 4.37 18.73 -16.33
C GLY A 388 5.17 17.69 -17.15
N ILE A 389 6.50 17.79 -17.23
CA ILE A 389 7.31 16.77 -17.91
C ILE A 389 7.32 15.48 -17.08
N GLY A 390 7.23 14.35 -17.75
CA GLY A 390 7.26 13.03 -17.12
C GLY A 390 7.90 11.95 -17.99
N VAL A 391 8.26 10.86 -17.31
CA VAL A 391 8.75 9.62 -17.88
C VAL A 391 8.06 8.47 -17.17
N VAL A 392 7.34 7.64 -17.92
CA VAL A 392 6.40 6.67 -17.34
C VAL A 392 6.51 5.33 -18.05
N PRO A 393 7.22 4.33 -17.50
CA PRO A 393 7.12 2.95 -17.94
C PRO A 393 5.79 2.33 -17.51
N VAL A 394 5.07 1.75 -18.46
CA VAL A 394 3.74 1.15 -18.28
C VAL A 394 3.78 -0.31 -18.72
N GLY A 395 3.51 -1.21 -17.81
CA GLY A 395 3.37 -2.64 -18.09
C GLY A 395 1.95 -3.00 -18.51
N ASN A 396 1.81 -3.97 -19.39
CA ASN A 396 0.50 -4.59 -19.66
C ASN A 396 0.03 -5.38 -18.44
N ALA A 397 -1.16 -5.09 -17.94
CA ALA A 397 -1.75 -5.72 -16.77
C ALA A 397 -3.26 -5.92 -16.98
N PRO A 398 -3.65 -7.00 -17.67
CA PRO A 398 -5.05 -7.28 -18.00
C PRO A 398 -5.96 -7.45 -16.78
N ASP A 399 -5.39 -7.72 -15.62
CA ASP A 399 -6.07 -7.82 -14.33
C ASP A 399 -6.43 -6.45 -13.72
N GLN A 400 -5.89 -5.35 -14.29
CA GLN A 400 -6.22 -3.99 -13.89
C GLN A 400 -7.36 -3.42 -14.74
N PRO A 401 -8.22 -2.53 -14.17
CA PRO A 401 -9.39 -1.98 -14.89
C PRO A 401 -9.04 -1.29 -16.20
N ASP A 402 -7.88 -0.62 -16.25
CA ASP A 402 -7.41 0.12 -17.42
C ASP A 402 -6.52 -0.73 -18.34
N GLY A 403 -6.34 -2.02 -18.02
CA GLY A 403 -5.50 -2.95 -18.78
C GLY A 403 -3.99 -2.71 -18.64
N PHE A 404 -3.57 -1.79 -17.78
CA PHE A 404 -2.16 -1.46 -17.60
C PHE A 404 -1.80 -1.14 -16.14
N ARG A 405 -0.50 -1.21 -15.83
CA ARG A 405 0.07 -0.89 -14.53
C ARG A 405 1.24 0.08 -14.69
N TYR A 406 1.22 1.16 -13.93
CA TYR A 406 2.39 2.04 -13.81
C TYR A 406 3.49 1.29 -13.04
N LEU A 407 4.63 1.04 -13.70
CA LEU A 407 5.79 0.38 -13.08
C LEU A 407 6.64 1.38 -12.29
N CYS A 408 6.68 2.62 -12.76
CA CYS A 408 7.20 3.77 -12.05
C CYS A 408 6.54 5.00 -12.68
N ALA A 409 6.01 5.90 -11.87
CA ALA A 409 5.55 7.20 -12.33
C ALA A 409 6.48 8.26 -11.75
N ARG A 410 7.28 8.87 -12.60
CA ARG A 410 8.12 9.97 -12.16
C ARG A 410 7.67 11.27 -12.78
N ARG A 411 7.09 12.10 -11.91
CA ARG A 411 7.16 13.55 -12.03
C ARG A 411 8.43 13.98 -11.29
N PHE A 412 9.23 14.87 -11.88
CA PHE A 412 10.47 15.33 -11.26
C PHE A 412 10.15 16.09 -9.97
N TYR A 413 10.64 15.61 -8.85
CA TYR A 413 10.41 16.19 -7.53
C TYR A 413 11.49 17.19 -7.16
N THR A 414 11.26 17.94 -6.08
CA THR A 414 12.12 19.01 -5.54
C THR A 414 13.59 18.66 -5.36
N GLU A 415 13.92 17.38 -5.17
CA GLU A 415 15.33 16.95 -5.01
C GLU A 415 16.13 16.88 -6.32
N ASN A 416 15.48 16.81 -7.45
CA ASN A 416 16.11 16.92 -8.78
C ASN A 416 15.13 17.59 -9.75
N PRO A 417 14.80 18.88 -9.50
CA PRO A 417 13.81 19.59 -10.28
C PRO A 417 14.32 19.83 -11.70
N VAL A 418 13.38 19.95 -12.62
CA VAL A 418 13.64 20.48 -13.95
C VAL A 418 13.66 21.99 -13.84
N ALA A 419 14.65 22.68 -14.44
CA ALA A 419 14.60 24.13 -14.55
C ALA A 419 13.75 24.56 -15.76
N SER A 420 13.15 25.75 -15.70
CA SER A 420 12.40 26.31 -16.84
C SER A 420 13.27 26.37 -18.10
N THR A 421 14.55 26.73 -17.93
CA THR A 421 15.59 26.68 -18.97
C THR A 421 16.82 26.03 -18.37
N GLN A 422 17.29 24.95 -18.96
CA GLN A 422 18.53 24.26 -18.57
C GLN A 422 19.17 23.61 -19.79
N ASP A 423 20.48 23.50 -19.74
CA ASP A 423 21.21 22.67 -20.70
C ASP A 423 21.05 21.19 -20.38
N TRP A 424 21.61 20.34 -21.23
CA TRP A 424 21.52 18.89 -21.09
C TRP A 424 21.92 18.40 -19.70
N LYS A 425 20.98 17.73 -19.03
CA LYS A 425 21.16 17.14 -17.71
C LYS A 425 20.69 15.69 -17.71
N GLU A 426 21.50 14.81 -17.11
CA GLU A 426 21.12 13.41 -16.96
C GLU A 426 20.10 13.23 -15.83
N TYR A 427 19.10 12.40 -16.11
CA TYR A 427 18.12 11.93 -15.15
C TYR A 427 18.09 10.40 -15.16
N LYS A 428 17.81 9.81 -13.98
CA LYS A 428 17.69 8.36 -13.81
C LYS A 428 16.41 8.02 -13.07
N LEU A 429 15.85 6.87 -13.39
CA LEU A 429 14.77 6.24 -12.66
C LEU A 429 14.95 4.72 -12.68
N THR A 430 14.38 4.04 -11.70
CA THR A 430 14.36 2.57 -11.68
C THR A 430 12.93 2.06 -11.65
N PHE A 431 12.72 0.90 -12.23
CA PHE A 431 11.46 0.17 -12.14
C PHE A 431 11.72 -1.34 -12.14
N ASN A 432 10.78 -2.10 -11.63
CA ASN A 432 10.73 -3.56 -11.80
C ASN A 432 9.64 -3.88 -12.82
N SER A 433 9.92 -4.80 -13.74
CA SER A 433 8.96 -5.22 -14.77
C SER A 433 7.75 -5.96 -14.19
N LEU A 434 7.80 -6.41 -12.95
CA LEU A 434 6.81 -7.28 -12.32
C LEU A 434 6.52 -8.48 -13.24
N GLU A 435 5.27 -8.83 -13.45
CA GLU A 435 4.86 -9.94 -14.33
C GLU A 435 4.96 -9.60 -15.84
N CYS A 436 5.31 -8.34 -16.20
CA CYS A 436 5.23 -7.86 -17.57
C CYS A 436 6.37 -8.38 -18.46
N ARG A 437 6.03 -8.86 -19.65
CA ARG A 437 6.95 -9.27 -20.69
C ARG A 437 7.19 -8.19 -21.76
N GLU A 438 6.37 -7.15 -21.74
CA GLU A 438 6.48 -5.97 -22.59
C GLU A 438 6.15 -4.74 -21.76
N VAL A 439 6.91 -3.67 -21.97
CA VAL A 439 6.71 -2.38 -21.34
C VAL A 439 6.58 -1.30 -22.41
N SER A 440 5.59 -0.44 -22.27
CA SER A 440 5.44 0.79 -23.04
C SER A 440 6.02 1.95 -22.25
N LEU A 441 7.05 2.60 -22.76
CA LEU A 441 7.62 3.82 -22.20
C LEU A 441 6.90 5.03 -22.80
N ALA A 442 6.32 5.88 -21.97
CA ALA A 442 5.84 7.20 -22.35
C ALA A 442 6.81 8.27 -21.83
N ILE A 443 7.26 9.15 -22.72
CA ILE A 443 8.03 10.36 -22.38
C ILE A 443 7.29 11.58 -22.90
N GLY A 444 7.40 12.74 -22.24
CA GLY A 444 6.78 13.98 -22.74
C GLY A 444 6.12 14.83 -21.67
N GLY A 445 5.05 15.54 -22.05
CA GLY A 445 4.33 16.50 -21.22
C GLY A 445 2.96 15.98 -20.75
N TRP A 446 2.62 16.27 -19.51
CA TRP A 446 1.32 16.08 -18.86
C TRP A 446 0.87 17.40 -18.21
N GLY A 447 0.28 18.29 -19.01
CA GLY A 447 -0.13 19.61 -18.57
C GLY A 447 0.96 20.66 -18.63
N THR A 448 2.03 20.43 -19.41
CA THR A 448 3.00 21.48 -19.77
C THR A 448 2.28 22.62 -20.47
N ALA A 449 2.44 23.85 -19.98
CA ALA A 449 1.66 25.00 -20.44
C ALA A 449 2.37 25.84 -21.50
N GLY A 450 3.65 25.59 -21.75
CA GLY A 450 4.43 26.29 -22.77
C GLY A 450 5.92 25.98 -22.68
N GLY A 451 6.67 26.32 -23.75
CA GLY A 451 8.11 26.14 -23.87
C GLY A 451 8.50 24.95 -24.73
N THR A 452 9.79 24.67 -24.77
CA THR A 452 10.38 23.58 -25.57
C THR A 452 11.26 22.71 -24.68
N PHE A 453 11.25 21.41 -24.92
CA PHE A 453 12.17 20.48 -24.27
C PHE A 453 12.58 19.36 -25.20
N TRP A 454 13.75 18.78 -24.95
CA TRP A 454 14.36 17.75 -25.78
C TRP A 454 14.79 16.57 -24.94
N PHE A 455 14.49 15.37 -25.41
CA PHE A 455 15.05 14.11 -24.89
C PHE A 455 16.10 13.57 -25.84
N ASP A 456 17.16 12.99 -25.27
CA ASP A 456 18.21 12.30 -26.01
C ASP A 456 18.90 11.25 -25.13
N ASP A 457 19.69 10.36 -25.74
CA ASP A 457 20.52 9.33 -25.08
C ASP A 457 19.72 8.52 -24.03
N ILE A 458 18.56 8.02 -24.44
CA ILE A 458 17.71 7.18 -23.58
C ILE A 458 18.27 5.76 -23.57
N GLN A 459 18.62 5.25 -22.39
CA GLN A 459 19.14 3.91 -22.18
C GLN A 459 18.29 3.18 -21.13
N ILE A 460 18.09 1.86 -21.32
CA ILE A 460 17.42 0.98 -20.35
C ILE A 460 18.28 -0.24 -20.14
N LYS A 461 18.81 -0.40 -18.94
CA LYS A 461 19.70 -1.51 -18.58
C LYS A 461 19.19 -2.23 -17.35
N PRO A 462 19.45 -3.55 -17.18
CA PRO A 462 19.31 -4.18 -15.89
C PRO A 462 20.03 -3.36 -14.81
N SER A 463 19.40 -3.15 -13.66
CA SER A 463 20.05 -2.41 -12.55
C SER A 463 21.20 -3.21 -11.99
N SER A 464 22.31 -2.53 -11.67
CA SER A 464 23.49 -3.13 -11.11
C SER A 464 23.33 -3.31 -9.58
N PHE A 465 22.38 -4.16 -9.16
CA PHE A 465 22.13 -4.50 -7.75
C PHE A 465 21.77 -3.31 -6.85
N LEU A 466 21.20 -2.27 -7.42
CA LEU A 466 20.75 -1.08 -6.70
C LEU A 466 19.71 -1.45 -5.64
N ASN A 467 19.93 -1.03 -4.40
CA ASN A 467 19.07 -1.36 -3.26
C ASN A 467 18.88 -2.87 -3.02
N VAL A 468 19.88 -3.70 -3.32
CA VAL A 468 19.80 -5.13 -3.04
C VAL A 468 19.58 -5.37 -1.54
N VAL A 469 18.58 -6.19 -1.21
CA VAL A 469 18.22 -6.54 0.17
C VAL A 469 18.89 -7.86 0.53
N ARG A 470 19.60 -7.88 1.67
CA ARG A 470 20.35 -9.06 2.16
C ARG A 470 19.77 -9.50 3.51
N ARG A 471 18.85 -10.44 3.47
CA ARG A 471 18.27 -11.14 4.62
C ARG A 471 18.39 -12.64 4.43
N GLY A 472 18.12 -13.41 5.48
CA GLY A 472 18.15 -14.88 5.39
C GLY A 472 17.16 -15.47 4.40
N ASP A 473 16.05 -14.79 4.11
CA ASP A 473 15.03 -15.19 3.16
C ASP A 473 15.13 -14.50 1.79
N THR A 474 16.11 -13.60 1.57
CA THR A 474 16.38 -12.92 0.30
C THR A 474 17.75 -13.33 -0.28
N PRO A 475 17.93 -14.59 -0.70
CA PRO A 475 19.21 -15.08 -1.18
C PRO A 475 19.61 -14.44 -2.51
N VAL A 476 20.93 -14.26 -2.70
CA VAL A 476 21.51 -13.97 -4.01
C VAL A 476 22.01 -15.27 -4.62
N LYS A 477 21.67 -15.53 -5.89
CA LYS A 477 22.14 -16.71 -6.65
C LYS A 477 22.70 -16.27 -7.98
N VAL A 478 23.96 -16.64 -8.23
CA VAL A 478 24.66 -16.37 -9.49
C VAL A 478 24.91 -17.68 -10.21
N ARG A 479 24.59 -17.75 -11.49
CA ARG A 479 24.84 -18.94 -12.35
C ARG A 479 25.35 -18.53 -13.72
N LEU A 480 26.23 -19.34 -14.29
CA LEU A 480 26.64 -19.19 -15.68
C LEU A 480 25.43 -19.41 -16.61
N ALA A 481 25.26 -18.56 -17.61
CA ALA A 481 24.14 -18.69 -18.54
C ALA A 481 24.28 -19.88 -19.50
N LYS A 482 25.50 -20.29 -19.78
CA LYS A 482 25.84 -21.36 -20.75
C LYS A 482 25.47 -22.76 -20.29
N ASP A 483 25.59 -23.05 -18.99
CA ASP A 483 25.45 -24.41 -18.43
C ASP A 483 24.72 -24.45 -17.08
N GLY A 484 24.33 -23.31 -16.52
CA GLY A 484 23.65 -23.22 -15.23
C GLY A 484 24.56 -23.41 -14.00
N THR A 485 25.89 -23.54 -14.18
CA THR A 485 26.83 -23.72 -13.07
C THR A 485 26.64 -22.63 -12.01
N ILE A 486 26.41 -23.04 -10.76
CA ILE A 486 26.24 -22.12 -9.61
C ILE A 486 27.61 -21.58 -9.21
N CYS A 487 27.72 -20.25 -9.20
CA CYS A 487 28.89 -19.52 -8.77
C CYS A 487 28.82 -19.10 -7.31
N GLN A 488 29.93 -19.03 -6.61
CA GLN A 488 30.00 -18.78 -5.17
C GLN A 488 30.50 -17.37 -4.89
N GLU A 489 29.75 -16.63 -4.07
CA GLU A 489 30.15 -15.32 -3.55
C GLU A 489 31.42 -15.45 -2.69
N GLY A 490 32.38 -14.53 -2.87
CA GLY A 490 33.66 -14.55 -2.18
C GLY A 490 34.71 -15.52 -2.78
N LYS A 491 34.31 -16.37 -3.74
CA LYS A 491 35.23 -17.27 -4.47
C LYS A 491 35.24 -16.98 -5.97
N ASP A 492 34.08 -16.90 -6.60
CA ASP A 492 33.93 -16.62 -8.03
C ASP A 492 33.75 -15.14 -8.33
N TYR A 493 33.09 -14.41 -7.43
CA TYR A 493 32.80 -12.98 -7.57
C TYR A 493 32.78 -12.27 -6.21
N SER A 494 32.99 -10.94 -6.24
CA SER A 494 32.96 -10.09 -5.06
C SER A 494 31.54 -10.01 -4.47
N PRO A 495 31.38 -9.77 -3.14
CA PRO A 495 30.06 -9.71 -2.51
C PRO A 495 29.09 -8.74 -3.19
N ILE A 496 27.86 -9.21 -3.42
CA ILE A 496 26.77 -8.39 -3.94
C ILE A 496 26.08 -7.72 -2.75
N VAL A 497 26.57 -6.55 -2.35
CA VAL A 497 26.05 -5.74 -1.25
C VAL A 497 26.01 -4.29 -1.71
N ASP A 498 24.86 -3.64 -1.57
CA ASP A 498 24.73 -2.20 -1.78
C ASP A 498 24.85 -1.48 -0.42
N PRO A 499 25.95 -0.79 -0.13
CA PRO A 499 26.16 -0.13 1.15
C PRO A 499 25.22 1.08 1.34
N LYS A 500 24.56 1.54 0.28
CA LYS A 500 23.59 2.62 0.31
C LYS A 500 22.16 2.14 0.43
N CYS A 501 21.90 0.83 0.41
CA CYS A 501 20.55 0.29 0.64
C CYS A 501 20.07 0.65 2.04
N GLY A 502 19.07 1.52 2.13
CA GLY A 502 18.58 2.04 3.42
C GLY A 502 19.59 2.88 4.20
N ASN A 503 20.57 3.49 3.51
CA ASN A 503 21.57 4.34 4.14
C ASN A 503 22.19 5.34 3.13
N VAL A 504 21.36 6.10 2.43
CA VAL A 504 21.85 7.05 1.41
C VAL A 504 22.38 8.32 2.05
N LYS A 505 21.57 9.00 2.87
CA LYS A 505 21.93 10.20 3.64
C LYS A 505 21.99 9.91 5.15
N TRP A 506 21.11 9.05 5.62
CA TRP A 506 21.02 8.55 6.99
C TRP A 506 20.48 7.14 6.99
N LYS A 507 20.62 6.41 8.08
CA LYS A 507 20.07 5.06 8.24
C LYS A 507 18.53 5.10 8.12
N GLY A 508 17.96 4.29 7.25
CA GLY A 508 16.52 4.27 6.90
C GLY A 508 16.17 5.08 5.66
N ASP A 509 17.12 5.85 5.10
CA ASP A 509 16.90 6.60 3.86
C ASP A 509 17.20 5.73 2.63
N PHE A 510 16.24 5.66 1.71
CA PHE A 510 16.35 4.92 0.45
C PHE A 510 16.33 5.89 -0.74
N SER A 511 17.06 5.55 -1.78
CA SER A 511 17.03 6.28 -3.06
C SER A 511 17.20 5.31 -4.21
N ASP A 512 16.56 5.60 -5.32
CA ASP A 512 16.75 4.91 -6.60
C ASP A 512 17.74 5.62 -7.55
N ARG A 513 18.53 6.58 -7.04
CA ARG A 513 19.35 7.48 -7.85
C ARG A 513 20.86 7.28 -7.68
N HIS A 514 21.29 6.56 -6.66
CA HIS A 514 22.70 6.24 -6.51
C HIS A 514 23.11 5.11 -7.46
N ALA A 515 24.40 4.94 -7.68
CA ALA A 515 24.95 3.80 -8.42
C ALA A 515 24.93 2.56 -7.51
N GLY A 516 24.53 1.43 -8.07
CA GLY A 516 24.69 0.14 -7.40
C GLY A 516 26.15 -0.28 -7.30
N PRO A 517 26.47 -1.34 -6.55
CA PRO A 517 27.83 -1.84 -6.37
C PRO A 517 28.43 -2.38 -7.68
N VAL A 518 29.73 -2.24 -7.83
CA VAL A 518 30.52 -2.85 -8.93
C VAL A 518 30.94 -4.25 -8.52
N ILE A 519 30.46 -5.27 -9.23
CA ILE A 519 30.76 -6.67 -8.93
C ILE A 519 31.86 -7.17 -9.86
N ARG A 520 32.93 -7.68 -9.26
CA ARG A 520 34.15 -8.16 -9.98
C ARG A 520 34.27 -9.68 -9.87
N ILE A 521 34.75 -10.31 -10.94
CA ILE A 521 35.21 -11.68 -10.85
C ILE A 521 36.50 -11.73 -10.01
N LEU A 522 36.73 -12.84 -9.30
CA LEU A 522 37.87 -13.01 -8.42
C LEU A 522 38.95 -13.91 -9.06
N PRO A 523 40.21 -13.82 -8.64
CA PRO A 523 41.27 -14.73 -9.10
C PRO A 523 40.86 -16.18 -8.89
N GLY A 524 41.07 -17.03 -9.89
CA GLY A 524 40.66 -18.44 -9.84
C GLY A 524 39.17 -18.71 -10.07
N SER A 525 38.39 -17.66 -10.37
CA SER A 525 36.93 -17.77 -10.66
C SER A 525 36.64 -18.74 -11.80
N ARG A 526 35.53 -19.45 -11.68
CA ARG A 526 34.93 -20.24 -12.77
C ARG A 526 34.30 -19.36 -13.85
N ILE A 527 33.94 -18.12 -13.50
CA ILE A 527 33.42 -17.10 -14.42
C ILE A 527 34.61 -16.51 -15.18
N LYS A 528 34.49 -16.42 -16.51
CA LYS A 528 35.57 -15.89 -17.40
C LYS A 528 35.10 -14.60 -18.08
N GLU A 529 36.09 -13.88 -18.64
CA GLU A 529 35.79 -12.74 -19.49
C GLU A 529 34.84 -13.14 -20.64
N CYS A 530 33.92 -12.26 -21.00
CA CYS A 530 32.88 -12.48 -21.97
C CYS A 530 31.77 -13.48 -21.58
N ASP A 531 31.86 -14.20 -20.47
CA ASP A 531 30.77 -15.02 -19.96
C ASP A 531 29.53 -14.13 -19.68
N THR A 532 28.36 -14.74 -19.80
CA THR A 532 27.12 -14.16 -19.29
C THR A 532 26.72 -14.89 -18.02
N VAL A 533 26.49 -14.15 -16.97
CA VAL A 533 25.91 -14.68 -15.72
C VAL A 533 24.43 -14.28 -15.62
N LYS A 534 23.62 -15.15 -15.00
CA LYS A 534 22.23 -14.85 -14.61
C LYS A 534 22.18 -14.77 -13.10
N VAL A 535 21.61 -13.67 -12.59
CA VAL A 535 21.55 -13.39 -11.16
C VAL A 535 20.11 -13.28 -10.68
N ASP A 536 19.80 -14.02 -9.61
CA ASP A 536 18.57 -13.87 -8.85
C ASP A 536 18.91 -13.10 -7.56
N TYR A 537 18.15 -12.04 -7.26
CA TYR A 537 18.30 -11.25 -6.05
C TYR A 537 16.97 -10.58 -5.70
N TYR A 538 16.92 -9.94 -4.54
CA TYR A 538 15.81 -9.09 -4.12
C TYR A 538 16.28 -7.66 -3.93
N HIS A 539 15.45 -6.69 -4.27
CA HIS A 539 15.75 -5.26 -4.08
C HIS A 539 14.59 -4.55 -3.39
N ALA A 540 14.87 -3.45 -2.69
CA ALA A 540 13.85 -2.66 -2.03
C ALA A 540 12.77 -2.18 -3.03
N ALA A 541 11.51 -2.35 -2.66
CA ALA A 541 10.36 -1.96 -3.47
C ALA A 541 10.08 -0.47 -3.34
N MET A 542 10.83 0.36 -4.08
CA MET A 542 10.57 1.80 -4.12
C MET A 542 9.31 2.11 -4.93
N ALA A 543 8.40 2.87 -4.34
CA ALA A 543 7.20 3.39 -4.99
C ALA A 543 7.14 4.90 -4.80
N LEU A 544 7.06 5.66 -5.88
CA LEU A 544 7.21 7.11 -5.90
C LEU A 544 8.60 7.51 -5.36
N HIS A 545 8.69 8.01 -4.14
CA HIS A 545 9.92 8.46 -3.49
C HIS A 545 10.15 7.77 -2.13
N SER A 546 9.36 6.75 -1.82
CA SER A 546 9.35 6.07 -0.52
C SER A 546 9.39 4.55 -0.69
N VAL A 547 9.69 3.86 0.39
CA VAL A 547 9.57 2.41 0.53
C VAL A 547 8.44 2.10 1.52
N CYS A 548 8.03 0.83 1.59
CA CYS A 548 7.18 0.33 2.67
C CYS A 548 7.94 -0.70 3.49
N ILE A 549 7.63 -0.80 4.77
CA ILE A 549 8.07 -1.93 5.58
C ILE A 549 7.23 -3.15 5.23
N CYS A 550 7.84 -4.34 5.23
CA CYS A 550 7.10 -5.57 5.03
C CYS A 550 6.10 -5.80 6.18
N LEU A 551 4.79 -5.84 5.89
CA LEU A 551 3.74 -6.04 6.90
C LEU A 551 3.85 -7.40 7.62
N ASN A 552 4.56 -8.35 7.04
CA ASN A 552 4.81 -9.67 7.61
C ASN A 552 6.20 -9.77 8.24
N SER A 553 6.95 -8.66 8.33
CA SER A 553 8.20 -8.61 9.08
C SER A 553 7.98 -9.02 10.53
N PRO A 554 8.79 -9.93 11.09
CA PRO A 554 8.71 -10.32 12.50
C PRO A 554 9.06 -9.17 13.44
N LYS A 555 9.80 -8.14 12.96
CA LYS A 555 10.22 -6.99 13.76
C LYS A 555 9.16 -5.88 13.85
N LEU A 556 8.23 -5.81 12.90
CA LEU A 556 7.28 -4.68 12.82
C LEU A 556 6.34 -4.60 14.03
N ARG A 557 5.71 -5.72 14.41
CA ARG A 557 4.76 -5.72 15.54
C ARG A 557 5.39 -5.34 16.89
N PRO A 558 6.55 -5.87 17.27
CA PRO A 558 7.28 -5.42 18.47
C PRO A 558 7.65 -3.94 18.44
N LEU A 559 8.03 -3.40 17.28
CA LEU A 559 8.35 -1.97 17.14
C LEU A 559 7.10 -1.09 17.36
N ILE A 560 5.96 -1.47 16.80
CA ILE A 560 4.68 -0.76 17.02
C ILE A 560 4.29 -0.80 18.50
N GLU A 561 4.37 -1.94 19.16
CA GLU A 561 4.08 -2.05 20.58
C GLU A 561 5.00 -1.16 21.41
N ARG A 562 6.30 -1.17 21.16
CA ARG A 562 7.30 -0.31 21.80
C ARG A 562 6.98 1.18 21.58
N GLN A 563 6.58 1.56 20.38
CA GLN A 563 6.17 2.93 20.03
C GLN A 563 4.97 3.37 20.88
N ILE A 564 3.93 2.55 20.95
CA ILE A 564 2.71 2.86 21.71
C ILE A 564 3.04 3.03 23.20
N ARG A 565 3.81 2.13 23.81
CA ARG A 565 4.24 2.21 25.21
C ARG A 565 5.02 3.49 25.48
N TRP A 566 6.00 3.78 24.63
CA TRP A 566 6.83 4.96 24.79
C TRP A 566 6.02 6.26 24.71
N LEU A 567 5.13 6.39 23.70
CA LEU A 567 4.29 7.58 23.56
C LEU A 567 3.28 7.71 24.70
N GLN A 568 2.73 6.60 25.19
CA GLN A 568 1.86 6.61 26.35
C GLN A 568 2.59 7.10 27.61
N GLU A 569 3.82 6.66 27.84
CA GLU A 569 4.62 7.07 29.00
C GLU A 569 5.13 8.53 28.88
N ALA A 570 5.50 8.94 27.67
CA ALA A 570 6.04 10.29 27.44
C ALA A 570 4.99 11.39 27.42
N ILE A 571 3.80 11.13 26.84
CA ILE A 571 2.78 12.16 26.54
C ILE A 571 1.45 11.89 27.21
N ARG A 572 1.04 10.62 27.39
CA ARG A 572 -0.33 10.21 27.75
C ARG A 572 -1.36 10.87 26.84
N PRO A 573 -1.31 10.62 25.51
CA PRO A 573 -2.17 11.33 24.57
C PRO A 573 -3.64 10.95 24.77
N GLU A 574 -4.55 11.89 24.52
CA GLU A 574 -5.99 11.65 24.55
C GLU A 574 -6.47 10.77 23.39
N GLY A 575 -5.64 10.62 22.36
CA GLY A 575 -5.92 9.74 21.24
C GLY A 575 -4.68 9.27 20.48
N MET A 576 -4.82 8.14 19.78
CA MET A 576 -3.78 7.59 18.92
C MET A 576 -4.33 7.33 17.50
N LEU A 577 -3.65 7.82 16.50
CA LEU A 577 -3.96 7.61 15.09
C LEU A 577 -3.16 6.44 14.54
N ILE A 578 -3.84 5.42 14.05
CA ILE A 578 -3.23 4.32 13.28
C ILE A 578 -2.91 4.84 11.88
N GLY A 579 -1.63 5.07 11.61
CA GLY A 579 -1.12 5.66 10.37
C GLY A 579 -0.92 4.62 9.27
N ILE A 580 -2.02 4.04 8.76
CA ILE A 580 -2.03 3.07 7.66
C ILE A 580 -2.66 3.74 6.42
N ASP A 581 -2.22 4.95 6.10
CA ASP A 581 -2.57 5.65 4.88
C ASP A 581 -1.56 5.33 3.76
N GLU A 582 -1.96 5.52 2.52
CA GLU A 582 -1.14 5.47 1.30
C GLU A 582 -0.09 4.35 1.23
N HIS A 583 -0.37 3.18 1.79
CA HIS A 583 0.52 2.02 1.70
C HIS A 583 0.65 1.55 0.24
N ARG A 584 1.87 1.49 -0.31
CA ARG A 584 2.10 1.43 -1.76
C ARG A 584 2.55 0.09 -2.30
N THR A 585 3.11 -0.78 -1.46
CA THR A 585 3.71 -2.05 -1.90
C THR A 585 3.41 -3.18 -0.95
N TYR A 586 3.08 -4.37 -1.50
CA TYR A 586 2.83 -5.56 -0.72
C TYR A 586 2.86 -6.82 -1.59
N GLY A 587 3.32 -7.94 -1.03
CA GLY A 587 3.00 -9.29 -1.50
C GLY A 587 4.06 -9.96 -2.36
N TYR A 588 5.17 -9.29 -2.66
CA TYR A 588 6.29 -9.86 -3.43
C TYR A 588 7.47 -10.26 -2.53
N ASP A 589 7.57 -9.69 -1.35
CA ASP A 589 8.56 -10.04 -0.34
C ASP A 589 8.42 -11.53 0.06
N PRO A 590 9.51 -12.25 0.27
CA PRO A 590 9.44 -13.66 0.68
C PRO A 590 8.57 -13.91 1.91
N ALA A 591 8.58 -12.99 2.89
CA ALA A 591 7.71 -13.09 4.07
C ALA A 591 6.24 -12.93 3.70
N CYS A 592 5.90 -12.03 2.76
CA CYS A 592 4.55 -11.85 2.24
C CYS A 592 4.09 -13.08 1.44
N VAL A 593 4.93 -13.58 0.55
CA VAL A 593 4.66 -14.80 -0.24
C VAL A 593 4.43 -16.00 0.69
N LYS A 594 5.29 -16.17 1.70
CA LYS A 594 5.20 -17.24 2.69
C LYS A 594 3.94 -17.15 3.55
N SER A 595 3.51 -15.94 3.88
CA SER A 595 2.29 -15.74 4.69
C SER A 595 1.03 -16.18 3.96
N GLY A 596 1.01 -16.08 2.63
CA GLY A 596 -0.16 -16.36 1.78
C GLY A 596 -1.34 -15.40 2.00
N ILE A 597 -1.16 -14.33 2.79
CA ILE A 597 -2.20 -13.36 3.13
C ILE A 597 -2.25 -12.29 2.03
N ASN A 598 -3.46 -11.95 1.56
CA ASN A 598 -3.61 -10.85 0.60
C ASN A 598 -3.43 -9.47 1.26
N ALA A 599 -3.15 -8.45 0.44
CA ALA A 599 -2.86 -7.10 0.89
C ALA A 599 -3.95 -6.51 1.80
N GLY A 600 -5.21 -6.63 1.42
CA GLY A 600 -6.33 -6.11 2.20
C GLY A 600 -6.44 -6.75 3.58
N THR A 601 -6.28 -8.08 3.65
CA THR A 601 -6.28 -8.81 4.91
C THR A 601 -5.06 -8.45 5.77
N ALA A 602 -3.88 -8.28 5.17
CA ALA A 602 -2.67 -7.89 5.89
C ALA A 602 -2.81 -6.51 6.54
N LEU A 603 -3.31 -5.52 5.80
CA LEU A 603 -3.58 -4.17 6.31
C LEU A 603 -4.64 -4.16 7.40
N ARG A 604 -5.77 -4.87 7.20
CA ARG A 604 -6.80 -5.00 8.24
C ARG A 604 -6.25 -5.64 9.51
N ASN A 605 -5.48 -6.73 9.38
CA ASN A 605 -4.88 -7.41 10.53
C ASN A 605 -3.90 -6.50 11.28
N MET A 606 -3.17 -5.64 10.56
CA MET A 606 -2.28 -4.66 11.17
C MET A 606 -3.06 -3.58 11.91
N ALA A 607 -4.14 -3.06 11.34
CA ALA A 607 -5.03 -2.11 12.00
C ALA A 607 -5.63 -2.69 13.28
N ILE A 608 -6.14 -3.93 13.23
CA ILE A 608 -6.71 -4.62 14.40
C ILE A 608 -5.63 -4.90 15.46
N PHE A 609 -4.44 -5.34 15.05
CA PHE A 609 -3.33 -5.55 15.96
C PHE A 609 -2.96 -4.25 16.68
N THR A 610 -2.76 -3.16 15.94
CA THR A 610 -2.40 -1.86 16.51
C THR A 610 -3.48 -1.33 17.43
N ARG A 611 -4.77 -1.42 17.02
CA ARG A 611 -5.92 -1.07 17.86
C ARG A 611 -5.92 -1.86 19.19
N ASN A 612 -5.69 -3.17 19.14
CA ASN A 612 -5.69 -4.01 20.33
C ASN A 612 -4.53 -3.64 21.28
N LYS A 613 -3.36 -3.31 20.74
CA LYS A 613 -2.22 -2.84 21.53
C LYS A 613 -2.48 -1.46 22.16
N ILE A 614 -3.14 -0.56 21.44
CA ILE A 614 -3.57 0.73 22.03
C ILE A 614 -4.53 0.48 23.20
N ARG A 615 -5.54 -0.39 23.05
CA ARG A 615 -6.50 -0.71 24.13
C ARG A 615 -5.83 -1.36 25.34
N GLU A 616 -4.80 -2.20 25.12
CA GLU A 616 -4.03 -2.82 26.19
C GLU A 616 -3.19 -1.80 26.96
N ILE A 617 -2.52 -0.87 26.27
CA ILE A 617 -1.50 0.03 26.83
C ILE A 617 -2.09 1.37 27.27
N ALA A 618 -3.05 1.88 26.50
CA ALA A 618 -3.70 3.18 26.68
C ALA A 618 -5.23 3.05 26.58
N PRO A 619 -5.90 2.35 27.52
CA PRO A 619 -7.32 1.99 27.41
C PRO A 619 -8.26 3.18 27.29
N GLN A 620 -7.87 4.35 27.79
CA GLN A 620 -8.66 5.59 27.75
C GLN A 620 -8.47 6.39 26.46
N ALA A 621 -7.44 6.10 25.65
CA ALA A 621 -7.18 6.83 24.44
C ALA A 621 -8.26 6.55 23.37
N SER A 622 -8.74 7.60 22.71
CA SER A 622 -9.54 7.46 21.48
C SER A 622 -8.66 6.89 20.38
N ILE A 623 -9.22 6.03 19.52
CA ILE A 623 -8.47 5.41 18.43
C ILE A 623 -8.97 5.95 17.11
N TYR A 624 -8.06 6.44 16.30
CA TYR A 624 -8.32 7.01 14.98
C TYR A 624 -7.60 6.23 13.89
N MET A 625 -8.09 6.29 12.65
CA MET A 625 -7.45 5.71 11.49
C MET A 625 -7.83 6.48 10.23
N TRP A 626 -6.88 6.72 9.32
CA TRP A 626 -7.17 7.25 7.99
C TRP A 626 -8.03 6.27 7.18
N ASN A 627 -9.00 6.81 6.40
CA ASN A 627 -9.94 5.99 5.65
C ASN A 627 -9.37 5.38 4.38
N ASP A 628 -8.43 6.02 3.73
CA ASP A 628 -8.14 5.85 2.30
C ASP A 628 -7.83 4.41 1.88
N MET A 629 -7.01 3.68 2.64
CA MET A 629 -6.67 2.29 2.34
C MET A 629 -7.80 1.29 2.63
N PHE A 630 -8.89 1.74 3.26
CA PHE A 630 -10.04 0.93 3.65
C PHE A 630 -11.34 1.39 3.00
N ASP A 631 -11.34 2.55 2.36
CA ASP A 631 -12.53 3.16 1.76
C ASP A 631 -12.69 2.73 0.29
N PRO A 632 -13.80 2.07 -0.06
CA PRO A 632 -14.06 1.61 -1.43
C PRO A 632 -14.28 2.77 -2.43
N PHE A 633 -14.34 4.01 -1.94
CA PHE A 633 -14.42 5.24 -2.74
C PHE A 633 -13.11 6.06 -2.73
N ALA A 634 -12.06 5.54 -2.09
CA ALA A 634 -10.70 6.10 -2.08
C ALA A 634 -9.69 5.07 -2.63
N ASN A 635 -8.68 4.67 -1.85
CA ASN A 635 -7.61 3.77 -2.33
C ASN A 635 -7.99 2.28 -2.34
N CYS A 636 -9.09 1.89 -1.66
CA CYS A 636 -9.58 0.52 -1.57
C CYS A 636 -10.64 0.17 -2.65
N ARG A 637 -10.54 0.73 -3.85
CA ARG A 637 -11.52 0.51 -4.93
C ARG A 637 -11.46 -0.92 -5.46
N LYS A 638 -12.63 -1.39 -5.94
CA LYS A 638 -12.69 -2.61 -6.74
C LYS A 638 -11.89 -2.39 -8.03
N GLY A 639 -10.88 -3.23 -8.27
CA GLY A 639 -10.00 -3.12 -9.43
C GLY A 639 -8.68 -2.36 -9.17
N GLY A 640 -8.43 -1.89 -7.95
CA GLY A 640 -7.17 -1.26 -7.56
C GLY A 640 -7.16 0.26 -7.71
N TYR A 641 -6.11 0.88 -7.19
CA TYR A 641 -5.87 2.31 -7.24
C TYR A 641 -4.37 2.58 -7.39
N TYR A 642 -4.01 3.73 -7.97
CA TYR A 642 -2.61 4.03 -8.33
C TYR A 642 -1.64 4.12 -7.13
N TYR A 643 -2.12 4.37 -5.92
CA TYR A 643 -1.27 4.37 -4.72
C TYR A 643 -0.78 2.97 -4.33
N PHE A 644 -1.53 1.92 -4.63
CA PHE A 644 -1.09 0.54 -4.44
C PHE A 644 -0.34 0.06 -5.70
N ILE A 645 0.81 0.69 -5.98
CA ILE A 645 1.50 0.63 -7.26
C ILE A 645 2.14 -0.74 -7.51
N LYS A 646 2.70 -1.35 -6.48
CA LYS A 646 3.45 -2.62 -6.58
C LYS A 646 2.85 -3.64 -5.63
N GLY A 647 1.53 -3.86 -5.76
CA GLY A 647 0.80 -4.74 -4.87
C GLY A 647 0.36 -6.03 -5.53
N ARG A 648 0.36 -7.11 -4.76
CA ARG A 648 -0.21 -8.39 -5.12
C ARG A 648 -1.45 -8.65 -4.30
N GLY A 649 -2.58 -8.88 -4.98
CA GLY A 649 -3.87 -9.09 -4.35
C GLY A 649 -4.70 -7.82 -4.17
N ALA A 650 -5.97 -8.00 -3.82
CA ALA A 650 -6.94 -6.92 -3.70
C ALA A 650 -6.90 -6.25 -2.33
N LEU A 651 -7.11 -4.93 -2.30
CA LEU A 651 -7.43 -4.18 -1.09
C LEU A 651 -8.93 -4.21 -0.80
N TYR A 652 -9.75 -4.27 -1.85
CA TYR A 652 -11.21 -4.18 -1.76
C TYR A 652 -11.81 -5.18 -0.77
N GLY A 653 -12.68 -4.68 0.12
CA GLY A 653 -13.33 -5.48 1.16
C GLY A 653 -12.57 -5.54 2.49
N ASN A 654 -11.40 -4.94 2.61
CA ASN A 654 -10.62 -4.96 3.85
C ASN A 654 -11.24 -4.13 5.01
N HIS A 655 -12.19 -3.24 4.72
CA HIS A 655 -12.98 -2.51 5.72
C HIS A 655 -13.92 -3.43 6.51
N VAL A 656 -14.30 -4.58 5.93
CA VAL A 656 -15.20 -5.53 6.60
C VAL A 656 -14.52 -6.15 7.81
N GLY A 657 -15.17 -6.03 8.98
CA GLY A 657 -14.65 -6.55 10.26
C GLY A 657 -13.69 -5.61 10.99
N LEU A 658 -13.57 -4.34 10.57
CA LEU A 658 -12.93 -3.31 11.38
C LEU A 658 -13.71 -3.08 12.69
N PRO A 659 -13.03 -2.96 13.84
CA PRO A 659 -13.67 -2.66 15.12
C PRO A 659 -14.35 -1.28 15.11
N LYS A 660 -15.59 -1.21 15.61
CA LYS A 660 -16.41 0.02 15.57
C LYS A 660 -15.97 1.13 16.53
N ASP A 661 -15.05 0.84 17.42
CA ASP A 661 -14.45 1.81 18.34
C ASP A 661 -13.28 2.59 17.71
N ILE A 662 -12.96 2.33 16.44
CA ILE A 662 -12.05 3.14 15.64
C ILE A 662 -12.84 4.29 15.01
N ILE A 663 -12.42 5.52 15.28
CA ILE A 663 -12.96 6.74 14.66
C ILE A 663 -12.22 6.95 13.33
N ILE A 664 -12.96 7.00 12.24
CA ILE A 664 -12.38 7.14 10.90
C ILE A 664 -12.05 8.60 10.62
N MET A 665 -10.81 8.92 10.32
CA MET A 665 -10.39 10.21 9.75
C MET A 665 -10.61 10.17 8.25
N ARG A 666 -11.76 10.70 7.83
CA ARG A 666 -12.24 10.59 6.46
C ARG A 666 -11.80 11.75 5.60
N TRP A 667 -11.06 11.47 4.53
CA TRP A 667 -10.68 12.42 3.49
C TRP A 667 -10.87 11.86 2.08
N THR A 668 -11.01 12.71 1.10
CA THR A 668 -10.95 12.39 -0.33
C THR A 668 -10.71 13.66 -1.15
N CYS A 669 -10.01 13.54 -2.27
CA CYS A 669 -9.78 14.65 -3.21
C CYS A 669 -10.84 14.73 -4.31
N VAL A 670 -11.79 13.77 -4.36
CA VAL A 670 -12.75 13.62 -5.46
C VAL A 670 -14.14 13.97 -4.97
N GLU A 671 -14.61 15.18 -5.28
CA GLU A 671 -15.88 15.73 -4.82
C GLU A 671 -17.07 14.78 -5.05
N LYS A 672 -17.23 14.25 -6.26
CA LYS A 672 -18.32 13.32 -6.62
C LYS A 672 -18.35 12.00 -5.82
N LEU A 673 -17.30 11.70 -5.06
CA LEU A 673 -17.19 10.49 -4.22
C LEU A 673 -17.40 10.78 -2.73
N VAL A 674 -17.48 12.05 -2.32
CA VAL A 674 -17.63 12.44 -0.91
C VAL A 674 -18.87 11.80 -0.30
N GLU A 675 -20.02 12.00 -0.93
CA GLU A 675 -21.32 11.50 -0.44
C GLU A 675 -21.32 9.97 -0.32
N LYS A 676 -20.79 9.27 -1.32
CA LYS A 676 -20.67 7.79 -1.29
C LYS A 676 -19.77 7.29 -0.18
N SER A 677 -18.64 7.96 0.03
CA SER A 677 -17.69 7.63 1.10
C SER A 677 -18.31 7.90 2.49
N VAL A 678 -19.02 9.02 2.65
CA VAL A 678 -19.77 9.34 3.89
C VAL A 678 -20.84 8.28 4.16
N ALA A 679 -21.69 7.96 3.18
CA ALA A 679 -22.72 6.94 3.32
C ALA A 679 -22.11 5.57 3.70
N HIS A 680 -21.01 5.22 3.09
CA HIS A 680 -20.30 3.98 3.41
C HIS A 680 -19.87 3.91 4.88
N TRP A 681 -19.16 4.92 5.39
CA TRP A 681 -18.67 4.87 6.78
C TRP A 681 -19.80 5.02 7.80
N SER A 682 -20.75 5.92 7.53
CA SER A 682 -21.85 6.21 8.44
C SER A 682 -22.95 5.13 8.40
N LYS A 683 -23.57 4.90 7.23
CA LYS A 683 -24.75 4.02 7.10
C LYS A 683 -24.35 2.55 6.98
N ASP A 684 -23.43 2.21 6.06
CA ASP A 684 -23.12 0.81 5.79
C ASP A 684 -22.27 0.20 6.91
N MET A 685 -21.28 0.95 7.40
CA MET A 685 -20.35 0.49 8.44
C MET A 685 -20.81 0.87 9.86
N GLY A 686 -21.67 1.88 10.03
CA GLY A 686 -22.10 2.39 11.33
C GLY A 686 -20.93 2.86 12.21
N MET A 687 -19.91 3.48 11.61
CA MET A 687 -18.71 3.95 12.27
C MET A 687 -18.74 5.46 12.44
N LYS A 688 -18.23 5.93 13.60
CA LYS A 688 -17.96 7.35 13.82
C LYS A 688 -16.80 7.81 12.97
N TYR A 689 -16.85 9.07 12.51
CA TYR A 689 -15.77 9.63 11.72
C TYR A 689 -15.57 11.13 11.94
N ILE A 690 -14.36 11.61 11.68
CA ILE A 690 -14.00 13.03 11.56
C ILE A 690 -13.85 13.31 10.06
N HIS A 691 -14.46 14.39 9.61
CA HIS A 691 -14.45 14.80 8.20
C HIS A 691 -13.35 15.82 7.91
N PHE A 692 -12.50 15.50 6.92
CA PHE A 692 -11.52 16.41 6.35
C PHE A 692 -11.96 16.81 4.94
N PRO A 693 -12.46 18.05 4.72
CA PRO A 693 -13.08 18.44 3.47
C PRO A 693 -12.10 18.87 2.37
N GLY A 694 -10.99 18.14 2.19
CA GLY A 694 -10.04 18.32 1.10
C GLY A 694 -8.64 18.73 1.52
N TYR A 695 -7.75 18.96 0.53
CA TYR A 695 -6.39 19.45 0.74
C TYR A 695 -6.38 20.98 0.88
N PHE A 696 -5.73 21.49 1.93
CA PHE A 696 -5.66 22.92 2.25
C PHE A 696 -4.31 23.57 1.91
N ASP A 697 -3.46 22.89 1.12
CA ASP A 697 -2.21 23.47 0.63
C ASP A 697 -2.40 24.57 -0.45
N ALA A 698 -3.61 24.70 -0.98
CA ALA A 698 -3.93 25.75 -1.93
C ALA A 698 -4.31 27.06 -1.20
N PRO A 699 -3.83 28.24 -1.66
CA PRO A 699 -4.12 29.52 -1.02
C PRO A 699 -5.59 29.97 -1.14
N VAL A 700 -6.45 29.15 -1.73
CA VAL A 700 -7.85 29.50 -2.02
C VAL A 700 -8.75 28.59 -1.22
N PHE A 701 -9.51 29.18 -0.30
CA PHE A 701 -10.73 28.61 0.24
C PHE A 701 -11.71 28.44 -0.94
N ASN A 702 -11.59 27.28 -1.58
CA ASN A 702 -12.36 26.99 -2.78
C ASN A 702 -13.84 26.77 -2.41
N PRO A 703 -14.80 27.19 -3.24
CA PRO A 703 -16.21 26.77 -3.17
C PRO A 703 -16.40 25.26 -2.95
N ARG A 704 -15.46 24.45 -3.39
CA ARG A 704 -15.39 23.00 -3.14
C ARG A 704 -15.41 22.62 -1.65
N SER A 705 -14.81 23.41 -0.74
CA SER A 705 -14.82 23.07 0.69
C SER A 705 -16.23 23.05 1.25
N ARG A 706 -17.12 23.95 0.78
CA ARG A 706 -18.55 23.98 1.16
C ARG A 706 -19.31 22.78 0.60
N SER A 707 -19.06 22.37 -0.64
CA SER A 707 -19.71 21.18 -1.24
C SER A 707 -19.29 19.90 -0.53
N PHE A 708 -18.03 19.79 -0.13
CA PHE A 708 -17.53 18.64 0.63
C PHE A 708 -18.16 18.54 2.03
N MET A 709 -18.54 19.67 2.65
CA MET A 709 -19.21 19.70 3.96
C MET A 709 -20.68 19.31 3.92
N LYS A 710 -21.40 19.55 2.82
CA LYS A 710 -22.85 19.29 2.73
C LYS A 710 -23.28 17.91 3.19
N PRO A 711 -22.65 16.79 2.75
CA PRO A 711 -23.07 15.44 3.11
C PRO A 711 -22.92 15.10 4.60
N VAL A 712 -22.14 15.87 5.37
CA VAL A 712 -21.85 15.56 6.77
C VAL A 712 -22.63 16.41 7.77
N LEU A 713 -23.30 17.49 7.31
CA LEU A 713 -23.97 18.45 8.19
C LEU A 713 -25.02 17.81 9.09
N ASN A 714 -25.75 16.80 8.63
CA ASN A 714 -26.82 16.13 9.36
C ASN A 714 -26.53 14.66 9.63
N ASP A 715 -25.26 14.24 9.51
CA ASP A 715 -24.88 12.87 9.80
C ASP A 715 -24.51 12.69 11.28
N PRO A 716 -25.28 11.89 12.04
CA PRO A 716 -25.03 11.71 13.48
C PRO A 716 -23.73 10.98 13.78
N ASN A 717 -23.15 10.28 12.81
CA ASN A 717 -21.87 9.60 12.96
C ASN A 717 -20.67 10.49 12.66
N CYS A 718 -20.90 11.72 12.13
CA CYS A 718 -19.85 12.73 11.98
C CYS A 718 -19.58 13.41 13.33
N VAL A 719 -18.61 12.90 14.07
CA VAL A 719 -18.27 13.39 15.43
C VAL A 719 -17.30 14.57 15.41
N GLY A 720 -16.80 14.96 14.25
CA GLY A 720 -15.88 16.09 14.17
C GLY A 720 -15.49 16.48 12.76
N VAL A 721 -14.73 17.58 12.71
CA VAL A 721 -14.14 18.12 11.47
C VAL A 721 -12.65 18.36 11.68
N GLY A 722 -11.87 18.19 10.62
CA GLY A 722 -10.42 18.33 10.66
C GLY A 722 -9.85 19.25 9.58
N PHE A 723 -8.83 19.98 9.94
CA PHE A 723 -8.02 20.81 9.05
C PHE A 723 -6.61 20.19 8.96
N ALA A 724 -6.18 19.81 7.77
CA ALA A 724 -4.84 19.28 7.53
C ALA A 724 -3.99 20.29 6.73
N GLN A 725 -2.77 20.56 7.22
CA GLN A 725 -1.77 21.37 6.58
C GLN A 725 -0.43 20.61 6.61
N TRP A 726 0.04 20.16 5.44
CA TRP A 726 1.21 19.28 5.35
C TRP A 726 2.53 20.03 5.17
N SER A 727 2.50 21.30 4.75
CA SER A 727 3.67 22.05 4.30
C SER A 727 4.43 22.81 5.40
N GLY A 728 4.26 22.43 6.68
CA GLY A 728 5.03 22.93 7.83
C GLY A 728 4.50 24.22 8.47
N LEU A 729 5.14 24.63 9.58
CA LEU A 729 4.63 25.66 10.51
C LEU A 729 4.44 27.05 9.88
N ASN A 730 5.17 27.39 8.84
CA ASN A 730 5.08 28.72 8.21
C ASN A 730 3.83 28.92 7.33
N ASN A 731 3.07 27.85 7.07
CA ASN A 731 1.98 27.84 6.10
C ASN A 731 0.57 27.89 6.72
N TYR A 732 0.45 28.10 8.03
CA TYR A 732 -0.83 28.37 8.70
C TYR A 732 -1.32 29.79 8.38
N LYS A 733 -1.87 29.97 7.18
CA LYS A 733 -2.41 31.22 6.68
C LYS A 733 -3.84 31.47 7.20
N PRO A 734 -4.47 32.64 6.97
CA PRO A 734 -5.81 32.98 7.49
C PRO A 734 -6.93 32.00 7.14
N HIS A 735 -6.77 31.13 6.14
CA HIS A 735 -7.74 30.08 5.84
C HIS A 735 -7.88 29.03 6.94
N PHE A 736 -6.88 28.92 7.82
CA PHE A 736 -6.94 28.07 9.00
C PHE A 736 -8.08 28.46 9.95
N GLU A 737 -8.18 29.74 10.30
CA GLU A 737 -9.27 30.28 11.13
C GLU A 737 -10.60 30.28 10.37
N LYS A 738 -10.59 30.69 9.11
CA LYS A 738 -11.77 30.78 8.25
C LYS A 738 -12.48 29.43 8.06
N PHE A 739 -11.74 28.31 8.21
CA PHE A 739 -12.33 26.99 8.11
C PHE A 739 -13.40 26.76 9.16
N LEU A 740 -13.15 27.02 10.43
CA LEU A 740 -14.16 26.84 11.48
C LEU A 740 -15.28 27.88 11.41
N VAL A 741 -15.01 29.10 10.95
CA VAL A 741 -16.06 30.08 10.64
C VAL A 741 -17.02 29.50 9.60
N MET A 742 -16.52 28.98 8.50
CA MET A 742 -17.34 28.33 7.47
C MET A 742 -18.15 27.14 8.03
N VAL A 743 -17.51 26.29 8.85
CA VAL A 743 -18.20 25.13 9.47
C VAL A 743 -19.34 25.60 10.36
N ASN A 744 -19.14 26.63 11.17
CA ASN A 744 -20.16 27.20 12.06
C ASN A 744 -21.31 27.81 11.25
N GLU A 745 -21.03 28.62 10.21
CA GLU A 745 -22.05 29.21 9.31
C GLU A 745 -22.93 28.12 8.64
N MET A 746 -22.29 27.02 8.20
CA MET A 746 -23.02 25.91 7.56
C MET A 746 -23.80 25.06 8.57
N SER A 747 -23.37 25.04 9.83
CA SER A 747 -24.02 24.28 10.90
C SER A 747 -25.20 25.01 11.51
N ALA A 748 -25.26 26.33 11.39
CA ALA A 748 -26.34 27.18 11.88
C ALA A 748 -27.56 27.23 10.95
N LYS A 749 -27.39 26.83 9.70
CA LYS A 749 -28.45 26.66 8.68
C LYS A 749 -29.00 25.24 8.67
#